data_fc65479e992d9a97d42f1b1330861c6d
#
_entry.id   fc65479e992d9a97d42f1b1330861c6d
#
_cell.length_a   1.000
_cell.length_b   1.000
_cell.length_c   1.000
_cell.angle_alpha   90.00
_cell.angle_beta   90.00
_cell.angle_gamma   90.00
#
_symmetry.space_group_name_H-M   'P 1'
#
loop_
_entity.id
_entity.type
_entity.pdbx_description
1 polymer ?
#
loop_
_entity_poly.entity_id
_entity_poly.type
_entity_poly.pdbx_seq_one_letter_code
_entity_poly.pdbx_strand_id
1 'polypeptide(L)'
;MIFNGKETECVSVLGARVHNLKNIDVDIPHYKLTVITGLSGSGKSSLAFDTIFAEGQRRYLETFSAYARNMLGVLERPDVDKITGLSPVISIGQKTTNKNPRSTVGTSTEVYDYLRLLFARASDAVSHISGKPMVKYSVEKILSLILEKYEGKKIYILAPIVKNRKGHYKDLFEQYRKKGYLHVRVDGELKEITFGMKLDRYKNHTVELVVDRLKVSSKDEKRLKDTVELAFRQGKDQLLILDVDTNAISYYSKALMDPDTGLSYLDPAPHNFSFNSPQGACPKCKGLGYVNLIDREKIMPDMSLSIKDGGVLPLGKYKNSLVFWQIAAICEKYGCDLTTPLAELPEEALYDILNGTDEKLNIKNETLSTNNYFLTFDGLVKYIELQQDEESGSKAQKWAGQFFSRCVCPECGGARLNKEARHFFINGKNIAQLASMDISELRDWLADLHHHMEPKKWKIADEIVKEILGRLDFMLDVGLDYVSLNRASASLSGGESQRIRLATQIGSQLVNVLYILDEPSIGLHQRDSHRLIDSLKKLRDEGNTVIVVEHDKDMMLNADYIVDIGPKAGRRGGYVVFAGTPHQMLAQHTLTADYLSGVKRIPIPEHRREGNGHFIRLRGCKGHNLKNVDVDFPLGTFICVTGVSGSGKSSLVNATLQPIISRRLYRSLTEPLPYGEVEGLEHIDKVVTVDQSPLGRTPRSNPATYTGVFTDIRNLFVNLPESKIRGYKPGRFSFNAKGGRCEVCSGNGYKSVEMNFLPDVLVPCEACGGKRYNRETLEVKFKGKSIADVLDMTINQAVEFFDAIPAILNKIKVLQEVGLGYIKLGQPSSTLSGGECQRVKLAAELAKRDTGKTLYLLDEPTTGLHFEDIKILLSVLEKLVQKGNTVITTDHNMDVIKCADYIIDLGPEGGRNGGNIVAFGTPEQVANQKNSITGRFLKKELSEK
;
A
#
# COMPACT_ATOMS: atom_id res chain seq x y z
N MET A 1 -24.16 6.61 -36.05
CA MET A 1 -23.01 7.48 -36.40
C MET A 1 -22.30 6.93 -37.64
N ILE A 2 -21.82 7.77 -38.55
CA ILE A 2 -21.02 7.30 -39.70
C ILE A 2 -19.55 7.49 -39.33
N PHE A 3 -18.80 6.38 -39.12
CA PHE A 3 -17.39 6.39 -38.85
C PHE A 3 -16.62 5.71 -39.99
N ASN A 4 -15.68 6.42 -40.59
CA ASN A 4 -14.96 5.97 -41.79
C ASN A 4 -15.89 5.45 -42.90
N GLY A 5 -17.06 6.09 -43.11
CA GLY A 5 -18.00 5.75 -44.15
C GLY A 5 -18.90 4.54 -43.90
N LYS A 6 -18.87 3.94 -42.69
CA LYS A 6 -19.73 2.85 -42.25
C LYS A 6 -20.64 3.31 -41.11
N GLU A 7 -21.90 2.86 -41.08
CA GLU A 7 -22.73 2.99 -39.89
C GLU A 7 -22.14 2.21 -38.73
N THR A 8 -21.84 2.90 -37.60
CA THR A 8 -21.26 2.32 -36.40
C THR A 8 -22.22 2.53 -35.24
N GLU A 9 -22.52 1.48 -34.51
CA GLU A 9 -23.21 1.57 -33.22
C GLU A 9 -22.40 2.43 -32.26
N CYS A 10 -23.08 3.20 -31.41
CA CYS A 10 -22.43 4.10 -30.48
C CYS A 10 -23.14 4.17 -29.13
N VAL A 11 -22.39 4.55 -28.09
CA VAL A 11 -22.93 5.04 -26.82
C VAL A 11 -23.31 6.51 -27.08
N SER A 12 -24.61 6.80 -27.14
CA SER A 12 -25.09 8.18 -27.31
C SER A 12 -25.53 8.76 -25.96
N VAL A 13 -24.89 9.84 -25.56
CA VAL A 13 -25.22 10.63 -24.39
C VAL A 13 -25.91 11.90 -24.85
N LEU A 14 -27.14 12.15 -24.42
CA LEU A 14 -27.96 13.30 -24.80
C LEU A 14 -28.28 14.15 -23.58
N GLY A 15 -28.01 15.45 -23.64
CA GLY A 15 -28.37 16.42 -22.62
C GLY A 15 -27.64 16.24 -21.26
N ALA A 16 -26.35 15.93 -21.24
CA ALA A 16 -25.62 15.78 -20.00
C ALA A 16 -25.34 17.13 -19.30
N ARG A 17 -25.73 17.25 -18.02
CA ARG A 17 -25.64 18.47 -17.20
C ARG A 17 -24.95 18.27 -15.87
N VAL A 18 -24.32 17.10 -15.67
CA VAL A 18 -23.65 16.77 -14.40
C VAL A 18 -22.50 17.74 -14.12
N HIS A 19 -22.46 18.29 -12.92
CA HIS A 19 -21.44 19.25 -12.45
C HIS A 19 -21.32 20.52 -13.33
N ASN A 20 -20.25 20.60 -14.13
CA ASN A 20 -19.97 21.74 -15.00
C ASN A 20 -20.37 21.53 -16.46
N LEU A 21 -20.88 20.36 -16.84
CA LEU A 21 -21.33 20.05 -18.19
C LEU A 21 -22.50 20.93 -18.61
N LYS A 22 -22.50 21.40 -19.88
CA LYS A 22 -23.39 22.41 -20.41
C LYS A 22 -24.42 21.85 -21.37
N ASN A 23 -25.22 20.86 -20.89
CA ASN A 23 -26.25 20.22 -21.71
C ASN A 23 -25.66 19.66 -23.03
N ILE A 24 -24.62 18.83 -22.86
CA ILE A 24 -23.84 18.33 -23.99
C ILE A 24 -24.43 17.04 -24.57
N ASP A 25 -24.33 16.93 -25.90
CA ASP A 25 -24.58 15.71 -26.64
C ASP A 25 -23.27 15.15 -27.16
N VAL A 26 -23.04 13.84 -27.02
CA VAL A 26 -21.83 13.18 -27.51
C VAL A 26 -22.10 11.73 -27.87
N ASP A 27 -21.58 11.33 -29.03
CA ASP A 27 -21.60 9.96 -29.52
C ASP A 27 -20.20 9.34 -29.41
N ILE A 28 -20.09 8.20 -28.78
CA ILE A 28 -18.85 7.44 -28.60
C ILE A 28 -18.97 6.10 -29.33
N PRO A 29 -18.15 5.84 -30.36
CA PRO A 29 -18.28 4.63 -31.18
C PRO A 29 -17.93 3.37 -30.38
N HIS A 30 -18.74 2.29 -30.54
CA HIS A 30 -18.46 0.99 -29.98
C HIS A 30 -17.22 0.34 -30.59
N TYR A 31 -16.59 -0.56 -29.82
CA TYR A 31 -15.43 -1.34 -30.25
C TYR A 31 -14.25 -0.48 -30.71
N LYS A 32 -14.12 0.68 -30.08
CA LYS A 32 -13.04 1.66 -30.32
C LYS A 32 -12.35 2.09 -29.03
N LEU A 33 -11.09 2.48 -29.17
CA LEU A 33 -10.34 3.18 -28.13
C LEU A 33 -10.64 4.68 -28.24
N THR A 34 -11.45 5.20 -27.34
CA THR A 34 -11.84 6.61 -27.27
C THR A 34 -11.10 7.32 -26.16
N VAL A 35 -10.43 8.41 -26.45
CA VAL A 35 -9.77 9.26 -25.46
C VAL A 35 -10.62 10.50 -25.19
N ILE A 36 -10.99 10.73 -23.92
CA ILE A 36 -11.62 11.96 -23.45
C ILE A 36 -10.53 12.86 -22.87
N THR A 37 -10.31 14.02 -23.48
CA THR A 37 -9.24 14.96 -23.12
C THR A 37 -9.76 16.38 -22.88
N GLY A 38 -8.87 17.32 -22.55
CA GLY A 38 -9.16 18.74 -22.28
C GLY A 38 -8.50 19.23 -21.00
N LEU A 39 -8.61 20.51 -20.67
CA LEU A 39 -8.02 21.14 -19.48
C LEU A 39 -8.44 20.45 -18.18
N SER A 40 -7.59 20.52 -17.14
CA SER A 40 -7.98 20.13 -15.78
C SER A 40 -9.22 20.90 -15.34
N GLY A 41 -10.25 20.18 -14.82
CA GLY A 41 -11.54 20.81 -14.45
C GLY A 41 -12.45 21.21 -15.61
N SER A 42 -12.19 20.76 -16.83
CA SER A 42 -13.08 21.02 -17.98
C SER A 42 -14.38 20.19 -17.96
N GLY A 43 -14.43 19.07 -17.25
CA GLY A 43 -15.60 18.19 -17.18
C GLY A 43 -15.39 16.76 -17.71
N LYS A 44 -14.14 16.36 -17.99
CA LYS A 44 -13.80 15.01 -18.50
C LYS A 44 -14.33 13.89 -17.60
N SER A 45 -13.96 13.93 -16.33
CA SER A 45 -14.38 12.92 -15.34
C SER A 45 -15.89 13.00 -15.09
N SER A 46 -16.48 14.19 -15.18
CA SER A 46 -17.94 14.35 -15.08
C SER A 46 -18.68 13.63 -16.22
N LEU A 47 -18.14 13.63 -17.43
CA LEU A 47 -18.72 12.87 -18.55
C LEU A 47 -18.46 11.37 -18.39
N ALA A 48 -17.19 10.97 -18.17
CA ALA A 48 -16.79 9.56 -18.16
C ALA A 48 -17.32 8.79 -16.94
N PHE A 49 -17.12 9.34 -15.73
CA PHE A 49 -17.42 8.65 -14.48
C PHE A 49 -18.77 9.04 -13.88
N ASP A 50 -19.04 10.35 -13.76
CA ASP A 50 -20.25 10.81 -13.07
C ASP A 50 -21.49 10.76 -13.96
N THR A 51 -21.33 10.56 -15.29
CA THR A 51 -22.44 10.41 -16.25
C THR A 51 -22.49 8.97 -16.82
N ILE A 52 -21.52 8.56 -17.64
CA ILE A 52 -21.58 7.28 -18.35
C ILE A 52 -21.45 6.09 -17.40
N PHE A 53 -20.41 6.07 -16.55
CA PHE A 53 -20.21 4.97 -15.58
C PHE A 53 -21.35 4.93 -14.56
N ALA A 54 -21.73 6.07 -14.00
CA ALA A 54 -22.80 6.14 -12.99
C ALA A 54 -24.12 5.60 -13.51
N GLU A 55 -24.52 5.93 -14.75
CA GLU A 55 -25.74 5.39 -15.37
C GLU A 55 -25.60 3.89 -15.68
N GLY A 56 -24.46 3.44 -16.16
CA GLY A 56 -24.20 2.02 -16.41
C GLY A 56 -24.28 1.20 -15.12
N GLN A 57 -23.67 1.68 -14.05
CA GLN A 57 -23.71 1.07 -12.71
C GLN A 57 -25.16 1.05 -12.16
N ARG A 58 -25.89 2.15 -12.31
CA ARG A 58 -27.30 2.24 -11.89
C ARG A 58 -28.15 1.19 -12.59
N ARG A 59 -28.05 1.06 -13.92
CA ARG A 59 -28.78 0.04 -14.70
C ARG A 59 -28.41 -1.37 -14.29
N TYR A 60 -27.12 -1.63 -14.03
CA TYR A 60 -26.68 -2.93 -13.56
C TYR A 60 -27.29 -3.28 -12.19
N LEU A 61 -27.31 -2.33 -11.24
CA LEU A 61 -27.95 -2.54 -9.94
C LEU A 61 -29.47 -2.73 -10.03
N GLU A 62 -30.13 -2.16 -11.02
CA GLU A 62 -31.57 -2.37 -11.25
C GLU A 62 -31.92 -3.83 -11.62
N THR A 63 -30.95 -4.60 -12.14
CA THR A 63 -31.15 -6.03 -12.42
C THR A 63 -31.18 -6.91 -11.18
N PHE A 64 -30.72 -6.40 -10.03
CA PHE A 64 -30.70 -7.15 -8.78
C PHE A 64 -32.09 -7.25 -8.12
N SER A 65 -32.25 -8.24 -7.23
CA SER A 65 -33.46 -8.39 -6.42
C SER A 65 -33.69 -7.15 -5.55
N ALA A 66 -34.95 -6.90 -5.15
CA ALA A 66 -35.31 -5.78 -4.28
C ALA A 66 -34.53 -5.80 -2.95
N TYR A 67 -34.27 -7.00 -2.40
CA TYR A 67 -33.48 -7.16 -1.19
C TYR A 67 -32.03 -6.70 -1.39
N ALA A 68 -31.38 -7.14 -2.47
CA ALA A 68 -30.00 -6.74 -2.80
C ALA A 68 -29.91 -5.23 -3.06
N ARG A 69 -30.88 -4.65 -3.77
CA ARG A 69 -30.94 -3.18 -4.01
C ARG A 69 -31.06 -2.38 -2.71
N ASN A 70 -31.90 -2.81 -1.78
CA ASN A 70 -32.03 -2.14 -0.48
C ASN A 70 -30.76 -2.25 0.35
N MET A 71 -30.02 -3.34 0.22
CA MET A 71 -28.76 -3.56 0.93
C MET A 71 -27.59 -2.76 0.33
N LEU A 72 -27.58 -2.59 -1.01
CA LEU A 72 -26.53 -1.87 -1.74
C LEU A 72 -26.79 -0.35 -1.81
N GLY A 73 -27.99 0.11 -1.48
CA GLY A 73 -28.43 1.50 -1.59
C GLY A 73 -28.95 1.86 -2.99
N VAL A 74 -29.72 2.94 -3.09
CA VAL A 74 -30.24 3.48 -4.34
C VAL A 74 -29.26 4.49 -4.89
N LEU A 75 -28.73 4.25 -6.09
CA LEU A 75 -27.93 5.24 -6.81
C LEU A 75 -28.85 6.28 -7.45
N GLU A 76 -28.53 7.55 -7.26
CA GLU A 76 -29.22 8.65 -7.94
C GLU A 76 -28.93 8.59 -9.45
N ARG A 77 -29.93 8.88 -10.24
CA ARG A 77 -29.76 9.01 -11.68
C ARG A 77 -28.92 10.26 -11.98
N PRO A 78 -27.89 10.16 -12.82
CA PRO A 78 -27.15 11.35 -13.24
C PRO A 78 -28.07 12.32 -14.00
N ASP A 79 -27.77 13.62 -13.93
CA ASP A 79 -28.50 14.66 -14.64
C ASP A 79 -28.19 14.61 -16.14
N VAL A 80 -28.95 13.77 -16.83
CA VAL A 80 -28.83 13.49 -18.27
C VAL A 80 -30.22 13.17 -18.83
N ASP A 81 -30.53 13.64 -20.04
CA ASP A 81 -31.83 13.36 -20.66
C ASP A 81 -31.94 11.87 -21.02
N LYS A 82 -30.96 11.36 -21.76
CA LYS A 82 -30.96 9.96 -22.20
C LYS A 82 -29.53 9.46 -22.48
N ILE A 83 -29.26 8.18 -22.13
CA ILE A 83 -28.08 7.46 -22.61
C ILE A 83 -28.55 6.16 -23.28
N THR A 84 -28.11 5.91 -24.53
CA THR A 84 -28.41 4.70 -25.27
C THR A 84 -27.14 3.96 -25.65
N GLY A 85 -27.22 2.67 -25.98
CA GLY A 85 -26.10 1.88 -26.42
C GLY A 85 -25.13 1.49 -25.27
N LEU A 86 -25.49 1.58 -23.97
CA LEU A 86 -24.63 1.18 -22.89
C LEU A 86 -24.52 -0.34 -22.79
N SER A 87 -23.29 -0.86 -22.97
CA SER A 87 -22.88 -2.21 -22.54
C SER A 87 -22.64 -2.24 -21.04
N PRO A 88 -22.46 -3.42 -20.40
CA PRO A 88 -21.97 -3.50 -19.01
C PRO A 88 -20.71 -2.68 -18.83
N VAL A 89 -20.63 -1.87 -17.75
CA VAL A 89 -19.56 -0.88 -17.57
C VAL A 89 -18.63 -1.30 -16.44
N ILE A 90 -17.34 -1.29 -16.71
CA ILE A 90 -16.27 -1.53 -15.70
C ILE A 90 -15.38 -0.30 -15.61
N SER A 91 -15.20 0.22 -14.41
CA SER A 91 -14.34 1.38 -14.15
C SER A 91 -13.02 0.96 -13.48
N ILE A 92 -11.91 1.48 -14.01
CA ILE A 92 -10.56 1.27 -13.46
C ILE A 92 -9.96 2.62 -13.08
N GLY A 93 -10.24 3.05 -11.84
CA GLY A 93 -9.76 4.32 -11.29
C GLY A 93 -8.47 4.18 -10.48
N GLN A 94 -7.83 5.32 -10.19
CA GLN A 94 -6.55 5.41 -9.48
C GLN A 94 -6.64 5.13 -7.97
N LYS A 95 -7.81 5.32 -7.34
CA LYS A 95 -7.92 5.21 -5.89
C LYS A 95 -7.69 3.79 -5.42
N THR A 96 -6.62 3.58 -4.65
CA THR A 96 -6.36 2.35 -3.91
C THR A 96 -7.34 2.24 -2.75
N THR A 97 -8.38 1.44 -2.92
CA THR A 97 -9.38 1.20 -1.85
C THR A 97 -8.93 0.12 -0.86
N ASN A 98 -7.94 -0.69 -1.23
CA ASN A 98 -7.58 -1.86 -0.43
C ASN A 98 -6.48 -1.52 0.59
N LYS A 99 -6.89 -1.19 1.83
CA LYS A 99 -6.00 -1.00 2.98
C LYS A 99 -5.71 -2.29 3.75
N ASN A 100 -6.19 -3.43 3.27
CA ASN A 100 -5.99 -4.70 3.96
C ASN A 100 -4.50 -5.08 3.94
N PRO A 101 -3.83 -5.21 5.09
CA PRO A 101 -2.40 -5.52 5.16
C PRO A 101 -2.06 -6.93 4.64
N ARG A 102 -3.07 -7.79 4.47
CA ARG A 102 -2.91 -9.15 3.93
C ARG A 102 -3.07 -9.22 2.42
N SER A 103 -3.56 -8.17 1.77
CA SER A 103 -3.68 -8.13 0.31
C SER A 103 -2.31 -7.97 -0.34
N THR A 104 -2.01 -8.81 -1.31
CA THR A 104 -0.78 -8.79 -2.10
C THR A 104 -1.09 -8.75 -3.59
N VAL A 105 -0.10 -8.42 -4.42
CA VAL A 105 -0.22 -8.50 -5.88
C VAL A 105 -0.73 -9.88 -6.30
N GLY A 106 -0.13 -10.95 -5.80
CA GLY A 106 -0.52 -12.31 -6.14
C GLY A 106 -1.96 -12.66 -5.78
N THR A 107 -2.50 -12.14 -4.66
CA THR A 107 -3.91 -12.36 -4.28
C THR A 107 -4.88 -11.48 -5.08
N SER A 108 -4.43 -10.29 -5.49
CA SER A 108 -5.27 -9.37 -6.29
C SER A 108 -5.38 -9.80 -7.76
N THR A 109 -4.38 -10.54 -8.26
CA THR A 109 -4.32 -11.08 -9.63
C THR A 109 -4.75 -12.55 -9.73
N GLU A 110 -5.13 -13.16 -8.60
CA GLU A 110 -5.45 -14.59 -8.47
C GLU A 110 -4.27 -15.54 -8.79
N VAL A 111 -3.13 -15.05 -9.23
CA VAL A 111 -1.95 -15.87 -9.56
C VAL A 111 -1.51 -16.72 -8.36
N TYR A 112 -1.58 -16.15 -7.15
CA TYR A 112 -1.23 -16.87 -5.92
C TYR A 112 -2.19 -18.05 -5.64
N ASP A 113 -3.45 -17.96 -6.05
CA ASP A 113 -4.44 -19.03 -5.87
C ASP A 113 -4.12 -20.22 -6.78
N TYR A 114 -3.71 -19.95 -8.01
CA TYR A 114 -3.20 -21.01 -8.90
C TYR A 114 -1.87 -21.58 -8.44
N LEU A 115 -0.94 -20.78 -7.90
CA LEU A 115 0.29 -21.29 -7.30
C LEU A 115 0.00 -22.24 -6.12
N ARG A 116 -0.95 -21.89 -5.24
CA ARG A 116 -1.38 -22.77 -4.14
C ARG A 116 -1.93 -24.11 -4.66
N LEU A 117 -2.70 -24.06 -5.74
CA LEU A 117 -3.23 -25.25 -6.38
C LEU A 117 -2.10 -26.09 -6.99
N LEU A 118 -1.14 -25.46 -7.67
CA LEU A 118 0.03 -26.11 -8.25
C LEU A 118 0.85 -26.84 -7.18
N PHE A 119 1.14 -26.15 -6.06
CA PHE A 119 1.88 -26.76 -4.95
C PHE A 119 1.10 -27.90 -4.27
N ALA A 120 -0.20 -27.77 -4.10
CA ALA A 120 -1.03 -28.82 -3.53
C ALA A 120 -1.07 -30.10 -4.39
N ARG A 121 -0.82 -29.99 -5.71
CA ARG A 121 -0.96 -31.11 -6.65
C ARG A 121 0.36 -31.69 -7.13
N ALA A 122 1.42 -30.89 -7.19
CA ALA A 122 2.64 -31.26 -7.91
C ALA A 122 3.94 -31.08 -7.10
N SER A 123 3.90 -30.58 -5.87
CA SER A 123 5.10 -30.37 -5.04
C SER A 123 5.59 -31.64 -4.34
N ASP A 124 6.87 -31.66 -4.03
CA ASP A 124 7.54 -32.65 -3.20
C ASP A 124 7.74 -32.12 -1.79
N ALA A 125 7.37 -32.91 -0.78
CA ALA A 125 7.53 -32.55 0.62
C ALA A 125 8.91 -32.98 1.12
N VAL A 126 9.56 -32.09 1.88
CA VAL A 126 10.87 -32.30 2.51
C VAL A 126 10.75 -32.04 4.01
N SER A 127 11.37 -32.87 4.83
CA SER A 127 11.37 -32.68 6.28
C SER A 127 12.15 -31.41 6.68
N HIS A 128 11.56 -30.55 7.49
CA HIS A 128 12.26 -29.37 8.01
C HIS A 128 13.25 -29.68 9.14
N ILE A 129 13.31 -30.95 9.58
CA ILE A 129 14.25 -31.42 10.61
C ILE A 129 15.45 -32.12 9.96
N SER A 130 15.20 -33.16 9.12
CA SER A 130 16.26 -33.95 8.52
C SER A 130 16.73 -33.46 7.15
N GLY A 131 15.94 -32.61 6.47
CA GLY A 131 16.20 -32.19 5.09
C GLY A 131 15.96 -33.28 4.03
N LYS A 132 15.42 -34.45 4.43
CA LYS A 132 15.17 -35.57 3.53
C LYS A 132 13.76 -35.52 2.93
N PRO A 133 13.55 -36.10 1.72
CA PRO A 133 12.20 -36.23 1.15
C PRO A 133 11.27 -37.01 2.06
N MET A 134 10.05 -36.52 2.21
CA MET A 134 9.01 -37.23 2.96
C MET A 134 8.35 -38.32 2.11
N VAL A 135 7.98 -39.40 2.73
CA VAL A 135 7.43 -40.58 2.05
C VAL A 135 6.01 -40.85 2.53
N LYS A 136 5.16 -41.32 1.62
CA LYS A 136 3.82 -41.81 1.92
C LYS A 136 3.76 -43.26 1.57
N TYR A 137 3.44 -44.10 2.53
CA TYR A 137 3.36 -45.54 2.33
C TYR A 137 1.90 -46.03 2.29
N SER A 138 1.60 -46.96 1.38
CA SER A 138 0.36 -47.76 1.47
C SER A 138 0.46 -48.77 2.62
N VAL A 139 -0.69 -49.24 3.11
CA VAL A 139 -0.72 -50.27 4.18
C VAL A 139 0.04 -51.51 3.78
N GLU A 140 -0.13 -51.97 2.53
CA GLU A 140 0.56 -53.15 1.96
C GLU A 140 2.07 -52.95 1.96
N LYS A 141 2.54 -51.76 1.58
CA LYS A 141 3.97 -51.44 1.59
C LYS A 141 4.52 -51.39 3.01
N ILE A 142 3.76 -50.81 3.95
CA ILE A 142 4.13 -50.82 5.37
C ILE A 142 4.23 -52.25 5.91
N LEU A 143 3.26 -53.13 5.60
CA LEU A 143 3.32 -54.55 5.99
C LEU A 143 4.55 -55.25 5.42
N SER A 144 4.86 -55.03 4.13
CA SER A 144 6.06 -55.60 3.53
C SER A 144 7.35 -55.12 4.20
N LEU A 145 7.46 -53.86 4.52
CA LEU A 145 8.62 -53.25 5.24
C LEU A 145 8.74 -53.80 6.67
N ILE A 146 7.63 -54.06 7.37
CA ILE A 146 7.64 -54.63 8.70
C ILE A 146 8.11 -56.07 8.66
N LEU A 147 7.59 -56.89 7.71
CA LEU A 147 8.00 -58.27 7.53
C LEU A 147 9.50 -58.33 7.16
N GLU A 148 9.95 -57.51 6.21
CA GLU A 148 11.36 -57.49 5.77
C GLU A 148 12.33 -57.13 6.91
N LYS A 149 11.98 -56.15 7.75
CA LYS A 149 12.89 -55.60 8.75
C LYS A 149 12.84 -56.35 10.08
N TYR A 150 11.70 -56.90 10.46
CA TYR A 150 11.45 -57.48 11.79
C TYR A 150 11.10 -58.99 11.80
N GLU A 151 11.20 -59.69 10.70
CA GLU A 151 10.94 -61.14 10.68
C GLU A 151 11.69 -61.86 11.81
N GLY A 152 10.98 -62.66 12.61
CA GLY A 152 11.53 -63.37 13.77
C GLY A 152 11.74 -62.56 15.05
N LYS A 153 11.64 -61.24 15.02
CA LYS A 153 11.85 -60.34 16.16
C LYS A 153 10.58 -60.09 16.96
N LYS A 154 10.74 -59.75 18.25
CA LYS A 154 9.66 -59.30 19.13
C LYS A 154 9.51 -57.78 18.97
N ILE A 155 8.30 -57.31 18.66
CA ILE A 155 8.01 -55.88 18.51
C ILE A 155 6.79 -55.47 19.35
N TYR A 156 6.75 -54.19 19.69
CA TYR A 156 5.54 -53.50 20.12
C TYR A 156 5.04 -52.61 19.00
N ILE A 157 3.74 -52.71 18.68
CA ILE A 157 3.05 -51.81 17.75
C ILE A 157 2.37 -50.76 18.59
N LEU A 158 2.80 -49.51 18.40
CA LEU A 158 2.39 -48.37 19.20
C LEU A 158 1.57 -47.39 18.35
N ALA A 159 0.55 -46.78 18.95
CA ALA A 159 -0.22 -45.69 18.35
C ALA A 159 0.00 -44.38 19.08
N PRO A 160 0.51 -43.31 18.45
CA PRO A 160 0.73 -42.03 19.12
C PRO A 160 -0.60 -41.32 19.39
N ILE A 161 -0.93 -41.10 20.68
CA ILE A 161 -2.21 -40.47 21.08
C ILE A 161 -2.01 -39.05 21.61
N VAL A 162 -0.85 -38.75 22.16
CA VAL A 162 -0.46 -37.39 22.58
C VAL A 162 0.98 -37.13 22.16
N LYS A 163 1.23 -36.01 21.52
CA LYS A 163 2.58 -35.55 21.09
C LYS A 163 2.93 -34.22 21.76
N ASN A 164 3.92 -34.24 22.67
CA ASN A 164 4.54 -33.06 23.28
C ASN A 164 3.54 -32.00 23.76
N ARG A 165 2.53 -32.38 24.54
CA ARG A 165 1.47 -31.49 25.06
C ARG A 165 1.35 -31.58 26.57
N LYS A 166 1.07 -30.44 27.22
CA LYS A 166 0.76 -30.35 28.65
C LYS A 166 -0.61 -30.96 28.96
N GLY A 167 -0.72 -31.65 30.09
CA GLY A 167 -1.97 -32.20 30.55
C GLY A 167 -1.79 -33.40 31.51
N HIS A 168 -2.78 -33.66 32.36
CA HIS A 168 -2.72 -34.78 33.29
C HIS A 168 -3.25 -36.11 32.72
N TYR A 169 -3.98 -36.08 31.60
CA TYR A 169 -4.51 -37.18 30.76
C TYR A 169 -5.26 -38.28 31.50
N LYS A 170 -5.78 -38.04 32.71
CA LYS A 170 -6.51 -39.03 33.51
C LYS A 170 -7.69 -39.63 32.77
N ASP A 171 -8.53 -38.82 32.17
CA ASP A 171 -9.72 -39.30 31.46
C ASP A 171 -9.38 -40.09 30.21
N LEU A 172 -8.27 -39.73 29.53
CA LEU A 172 -7.74 -40.44 28.37
C LEU A 172 -7.30 -41.87 28.74
N PHE A 173 -6.54 -42.00 29.82
CA PHE A 173 -6.10 -43.34 30.33
C PHE A 173 -7.29 -44.18 30.75
N GLU A 174 -8.28 -43.64 31.44
CA GLU A 174 -9.49 -44.35 31.82
C GLU A 174 -10.31 -44.81 30.60
N GLN A 175 -10.38 -43.97 29.56
CA GLN A 175 -11.05 -44.33 28.29
C GLN A 175 -10.37 -45.53 27.62
N TYR A 176 -9.02 -45.52 27.51
CA TYR A 176 -8.30 -46.64 26.88
C TYR A 176 -8.29 -47.88 27.76
N ARG A 177 -8.26 -47.75 29.07
CA ARG A 177 -8.41 -48.90 30.00
C ARG A 177 -9.78 -49.58 29.83
N LYS A 178 -10.87 -48.79 29.72
CA LYS A 178 -12.22 -49.33 29.46
C LYS A 178 -12.33 -50.04 28.09
N LYS A 179 -11.52 -49.65 27.11
CA LYS A 179 -11.43 -50.32 25.81
C LYS A 179 -10.56 -51.56 25.81
N GLY A 180 -9.98 -51.95 26.96
CA GLY A 180 -9.17 -53.15 27.10
C GLY A 180 -7.67 -53.00 26.84
N TYR A 181 -7.18 -51.75 26.68
CA TYR A 181 -5.74 -51.54 26.54
C TYR A 181 -5.07 -51.47 27.93
N LEU A 182 -3.95 -52.19 28.07
CA LEU A 182 -3.27 -52.38 29.36
C LEU A 182 -2.01 -51.52 29.49
N HIS A 183 -1.38 -51.11 28.41
CA HIS A 183 -0.09 -50.48 28.44
C HIS A 183 -0.01 -49.24 27.57
N VAL A 184 0.74 -48.28 28.02
CA VAL A 184 1.14 -47.05 27.27
C VAL A 184 2.64 -46.87 27.42
N ARG A 185 3.24 -46.18 26.44
CA ARG A 185 4.58 -45.65 26.56
C ARG A 185 4.48 -44.17 26.80
N VAL A 186 4.98 -43.67 27.92
CA VAL A 186 4.93 -42.27 28.34
C VAL A 186 6.36 -41.73 28.39
N ASP A 187 6.65 -40.71 27.62
CA ASP A 187 7.96 -40.04 27.56
C ASP A 187 9.14 -41.01 27.39
N GLY A 188 8.89 -42.11 26.61
CA GLY A 188 9.87 -43.13 26.32
C GLY A 188 9.83 -44.33 27.24
N GLU A 189 9.08 -44.32 28.33
CA GLU A 189 8.96 -45.44 29.29
C GLU A 189 7.65 -46.19 29.15
N LEU A 190 7.69 -47.52 29.11
CA LEU A 190 6.51 -48.39 29.13
C LEU A 190 5.89 -48.42 30.52
N LYS A 191 4.59 -48.09 30.61
CA LYS A 191 3.82 -48.08 31.88
C LYS A 191 2.51 -48.80 31.71
N GLU A 192 2.08 -49.48 32.78
CA GLU A 192 0.72 -50.08 32.81
C GLU A 192 -0.33 -49.02 33.12
N ILE A 193 -1.47 -49.10 32.44
CA ILE A 193 -2.59 -48.19 32.67
C ILE A 193 -3.32 -48.58 33.95
N THR A 194 -2.99 -47.99 35.09
CA THR A 194 -3.65 -48.27 36.37
C THR A 194 -4.85 -47.35 36.57
N PHE A 195 -5.75 -47.72 37.46
CA PHE A 195 -6.91 -46.94 37.83
C PHE A 195 -6.46 -45.58 38.43
N GLY A 196 -6.97 -44.49 37.92
CA GLY A 196 -6.63 -43.14 38.37
C GLY A 196 -5.28 -42.63 37.91
N MET A 197 -4.59 -43.30 36.99
CA MET A 197 -3.29 -42.87 36.43
C MET A 197 -3.39 -41.44 35.90
N LYS A 198 -2.43 -40.59 36.28
CA LYS A 198 -2.30 -39.18 35.88
C LYS A 198 -0.84 -38.77 35.67
N LEU A 199 -0.61 -37.87 34.75
CA LEU A 199 0.71 -37.26 34.49
C LEU A 199 0.79 -35.86 35.09
N ASP A 200 2.01 -35.28 35.14
CA ASP A 200 2.22 -33.93 35.61
C ASP A 200 1.57 -32.91 34.64
N ARG A 201 0.64 -32.11 35.15
CA ARG A 201 -0.16 -31.15 34.36
C ARG A 201 0.69 -30.07 33.67
N TYR A 202 1.82 -29.72 34.25
CA TYR A 202 2.65 -28.58 33.81
C TYR A 202 3.77 -28.99 32.88
N LYS A 203 4.06 -30.26 32.72
CA LYS A 203 5.07 -30.78 31.79
C LYS A 203 4.44 -31.20 30.46
N ASN A 204 5.24 -31.10 29.40
CA ASN A 204 4.87 -31.66 28.11
C ASN A 204 5.09 -33.18 28.15
N HIS A 205 4.09 -33.92 27.66
CA HIS A 205 4.13 -35.37 27.60
C HIS A 205 3.90 -35.88 26.20
N THR A 206 4.59 -36.97 25.87
CA THR A 206 4.31 -37.79 24.68
C THR A 206 3.79 -39.14 25.15
N VAL A 207 2.57 -39.49 24.69
CA VAL A 207 1.91 -40.73 25.10
C VAL A 207 1.59 -41.55 23.87
N GLU A 208 2.05 -42.78 23.85
CA GLU A 208 1.87 -43.78 22.81
C GLU A 208 1.15 -44.98 23.37
N LEU A 209 0.03 -45.37 22.75
CA LEU A 209 -0.76 -46.51 23.15
C LEU A 209 -0.12 -47.81 22.62
N VAL A 210 0.12 -48.79 23.47
CA VAL A 210 0.56 -50.13 23.05
C VAL A 210 -0.66 -50.90 22.51
N VAL A 211 -0.72 -51.04 21.18
CA VAL A 211 -1.85 -51.71 20.51
C VAL A 211 -1.70 -53.20 20.57
N ASP A 212 -0.50 -53.75 20.29
CA ASP A 212 -0.20 -55.19 20.39
C ASP A 212 1.29 -55.42 20.65
N ARG A 213 1.58 -56.65 21.13
CA ARG A 213 2.94 -57.18 21.35
C ARG A 213 3.02 -58.52 20.62
N LEU A 214 3.82 -58.60 19.59
CA LEU A 214 3.89 -59.82 18.78
C LEU A 214 5.33 -60.13 18.33
N LYS A 215 5.56 -61.40 18.05
CA LYS A 215 6.72 -61.82 17.29
C LYS A 215 6.35 -61.85 15.83
N VAL A 216 7.07 -61.05 15.00
CA VAL A 216 6.76 -60.96 13.57
C VAL A 216 7.03 -62.29 12.88
N SER A 217 6.05 -62.82 12.17
CA SER A 217 6.17 -63.99 11.36
C SER A 217 5.31 -63.93 10.12
N SER A 218 5.84 -64.26 8.98
CA SER A 218 5.10 -64.36 7.71
C SER A 218 3.88 -65.29 7.79
N LYS A 219 3.83 -66.21 8.75
CA LYS A 219 2.67 -67.11 8.98
C LYS A 219 1.48 -66.40 9.63
N ASP A 220 1.73 -65.27 10.32
CA ASP A 220 0.73 -64.51 11.07
C ASP A 220 0.40 -63.15 10.40
N GLU A 221 0.57 -63.07 9.06
CA GLU A 221 0.39 -61.84 8.28
C GLU A 221 -1.00 -61.22 8.50
N LYS A 222 -2.05 -62.02 8.59
CA LYS A 222 -3.42 -61.52 8.85
C LYS A 222 -3.52 -60.78 10.18
N ARG A 223 -2.97 -61.36 11.28
CA ARG A 223 -2.96 -60.70 12.59
C ARG A 223 -2.15 -59.42 12.56
N LEU A 224 -1.00 -59.42 11.88
CA LEU A 224 -0.17 -58.23 11.71
C LEU A 224 -0.94 -57.11 10.98
N LYS A 225 -1.67 -57.46 9.91
CA LYS A 225 -2.50 -56.53 9.15
C LYS A 225 -3.59 -55.92 10.02
N ASP A 226 -4.36 -56.74 10.73
CA ASP A 226 -5.45 -56.29 11.60
C ASP A 226 -4.93 -55.35 12.71
N THR A 227 -3.77 -55.69 13.29
CA THR A 227 -3.12 -54.86 14.33
C THR A 227 -2.60 -53.55 13.77
N VAL A 228 -1.99 -53.53 12.59
CA VAL A 228 -1.52 -52.32 11.91
C VAL A 228 -2.69 -51.38 11.59
N GLU A 229 -3.80 -51.93 11.07
CA GLU A 229 -5.00 -51.16 10.81
C GLU A 229 -5.61 -50.57 12.09
N LEU A 230 -5.63 -51.37 13.19
CA LEU A 230 -6.09 -50.89 14.50
C LEU A 230 -5.19 -49.79 15.04
N ALA A 231 -3.87 -49.94 14.90
CA ALA A 231 -2.89 -48.90 15.31
C ALA A 231 -3.10 -47.58 14.54
N PHE A 232 -3.34 -47.66 13.23
CA PHE A 232 -3.66 -46.45 12.42
C PHE A 232 -4.94 -45.79 12.85
N ARG A 233 -5.99 -46.54 13.20
CA ARG A 233 -7.25 -45.94 13.72
C ARG A 233 -7.04 -45.21 15.04
N GLN A 234 -6.23 -45.74 15.96
CA GLN A 234 -5.96 -45.13 17.26
C GLN A 234 -4.94 -43.99 17.15
N GLY A 235 -3.94 -44.12 16.29
CA GLY A 235 -2.83 -43.15 16.11
C GLY A 235 -3.06 -42.10 15.04
N LYS A 236 -4.28 -41.92 14.50
CA LYS A 236 -4.63 -40.96 13.46
C LYS A 236 -3.70 -41.11 12.24
N ASP A 237 -3.75 -42.28 11.62
CA ASP A 237 -2.95 -42.71 10.45
C ASP A 237 -1.43 -42.76 10.68
N GLN A 238 -0.99 -42.78 11.93
CA GLN A 238 0.41 -42.96 12.33
C GLN A 238 0.56 -44.17 13.24
N LEU A 239 1.66 -44.90 13.09
CA LEU A 239 2.06 -45.96 13.99
C LEU A 239 3.58 -45.97 14.18
N LEU A 240 4.02 -46.54 15.33
CA LEU A 240 5.42 -46.73 15.63
C LEU A 240 5.64 -48.20 15.92
N ILE A 241 6.80 -48.71 15.54
CA ILE A 241 7.26 -50.04 15.90
C ILE A 241 8.47 -49.89 16.79
N LEU A 242 8.38 -50.44 17.98
CA LEU A 242 9.46 -50.53 18.92
C LEU A 242 10.03 -51.95 18.88
N ASP A 243 11.29 -52.12 18.48
CA ASP A 243 12.06 -53.35 18.56
C ASP A 243 12.43 -53.60 20.01
N VAL A 244 11.98 -54.71 20.57
CA VAL A 244 12.18 -55.04 22.00
C VAL A 244 13.64 -55.27 22.33
N ASP A 245 14.43 -55.82 21.40
CA ASP A 245 15.81 -56.23 21.63
C ASP A 245 16.78 -55.03 21.53
N THR A 246 16.52 -54.14 20.62
CA THR A 246 17.39 -52.99 20.35
C THR A 246 16.87 -51.67 20.93
N ASN A 247 15.62 -51.63 21.41
CA ASN A 247 14.89 -50.41 21.83
C ASN A 247 14.80 -49.34 20.74
N ALA A 248 15.00 -49.71 19.46
CA ALA A 248 14.93 -48.83 18.32
C ALA A 248 13.48 -48.63 17.88
N ILE A 249 13.16 -47.37 17.51
CA ILE A 249 11.82 -46.99 17.03
C ILE A 249 11.86 -46.77 15.54
N SER A 250 10.88 -47.33 14.81
CA SER A 250 10.62 -46.99 13.42
C SER A 250 9.21 -46.42 13.28
N TYR A 251 9.12 -45.33 12.54
CA TYR A 251 7.89 -44.59 12.32
C TYR A 251 7.27 -44.97 10.96
N TYR A 252 5.95 -45.14 10.92
CA TYR A 252 5.17 -45.42 9.72
C TYR A 252 3.90 -44.59 9.71
N SER A 253 3.52 -44.08 8.54
CA SER A 253 2.32 -43.25 8.37
C SER A 253 1.69 -43.46 7.01
N LYS A 254 0.38 -43.30 6.95
CA LYS A 254 -0.37 -43.14 5.70
C LYS A 254 -0.29 -41.73 5.15
N ALA A 255 0.07 -40.74 5.97
CA ALA A 255 0.36 -39.38 5.57
C ALA A 255 1.85 -39.22 5.20
N LEU A 256 2.20 -38.08 4.63
CA LEU A 256 3.60 -37.72 4.35
C LEU A 256 4.42 -37.70 5.65
N MET A 257 5.48 -38.45 5.72
CA MET A 257 6.28 -38.62 6.93
C MET A 257 7.77 -38.75 6.62
N ASP A 258 8.57 -38.20 7.52
CA ASP A 258 10.01 -38.42 7.59
C ASP A 258 10.25 -39.76 8.34
N PRO A 259 10.83 -40.77 7.69
CA PRO A 259 11.03 -42.09 8.32
C PRO A 259 12.00 -42.04 9.49
N ASP A 260 12.95 -41.12 9.52
CA ASP A 260 14.01 -41.04 10.53
C ASP A 260 13.52 -40.34 11.79
N THR A 261 12.73 -39.26 11.64
CA THR A 261 12.33 -38.40 12.78
C THR A 261 10.87 -38.63 13.22
N GLY A 262 10.07 -39.33 12.43
CA GLY A 262 8.63 -39.49 12.65
C GLY A 262 7.82 -38.19 12.48
N LEU A 263 8.44 -37.10 11.96
CA LEU A 263 7.75 -35.90 11.60
C LEU A 263 6.76 -36.19 10.46
N SER A 264 5.53 -35.77 10.61
CA SER A 264 4.52 -35.94 9.57
C SER A 264 3.85 -34.66 9.20
N TYR A 265 3.62 -34.45 7.91
CA TYR A 265 2.81 -33.34 7.36
C TYR A 265 1.43 -33.85 6.98
N LEU A 266 0.46 -32.95 7.00
CA LEU A 266 -0.85 -33.20 6.40
C LEU A 266 -0.71 -33.33 4.88
N ASP A 267 -1.64 -34.09 4.27
CA ASP A 267 -1.70 -34.11 2.80
C ASP A 267 -1.86 -32.69 2.26
N PRO A 268 -1.06 -32.32 1.25
CA PRO A 268 -1.03 -30.94 0.77
C PRO A 268 -2.38 -30.56 0.13
N ALA A 269 -2.97 -29.49 0.65
CA ALA A 269 -4.19 -28.89 0.15
C ALA A 269 -3.97 -27.38 -0.06
N PRO A 270 -4.71 -26.71 -0.97
CA PRO A 270 -4.47 -25.30 -1.28
C PRO A 270 -4.51 -24.37 -0.06
N HIS A 271 -5.28 -24.69 0.97
CA HIS A 271 -5.35 -23.87 2.20
C HIS A 271 -4.09 -23.97 3.07
N ASN A 272 -3.29 -25.05 2.96
CA ASN A 272 -2.01 -25.19 3.65
C ASN A 272 -0.96 -24.20 3.14
N PHE A 273 -1.09 -23.74 1.91
CA PHE A 273 -0.20 -22.76 1.27
C PHE A 273 -0.75 -21.34 1.31
N SER A 274 -1.84 -21.11 2.04
CA SER A 274 -2.46 -19.78 2.17
C SER A 274 -2.02 -19.10 3.45
N PHE A 275 -1.41 -17.92 3.34
CA PHE A 275 -1.10 -17.08 4.51
C PHE A 275 -2.34 -16.41 5.14
N ASN A 276 -3.52 -16.53 4.50
CA ASN A 276 -4.81 -16.10 5.03
C ASN A 276 -5.55 -17.22 5.78
N SER A 277 -5.06 -18.46 5.64
CA SER A 277 -5.62 -19.64 6.34
C SER A 277 -4.84 -19.91 7.62
N PRO A 278 -5.50 -20.26 8.75
CA PRO A 278 -4.83 -20.66 9.98
C PRO A 278 -3.88 -21.85 9.82
N GLN A 279 -4.13 -22.76 8.86
CA GLN A 279 -3.31 -23.93 8.59
C GLN A 279 -2.01 -23.59 7.86
N GLY A 280 -2.00 -22.52 7.02
CA GLY A 280 -0.84 -22.12 6.23
C GLY A 280 -0.07 -20.94 6.80
N ALA A 281 -0.72 -20.09 7.60
CA ALA A 281 -0.14 -18.86 8.11
C ALA A 281 0.98 -19.12 9.13
N CYS A 282 2.02 -18.30 9.10
CA CYS A 282 3.04 -18.25 10.15
C CYS A 282 2.39 -17.94 11.51
N PRO A 283 2.62 -18.73 12.56
CA PRO A 283 1.97 -18.54 13.86
C PRO A 283 2.36 -17.22 14.54
N LYS A 284 3.60 -16.74 14.34
CA LYS A 284 4.10 -15.51 14.95
C LYS A 284 3.52 -14.25 14.32
N CYS A 285 3.58 -14.11 13.00
CA CYS A 285 3.07 -12.92 12.29
C CYS A 285 1.64 -13.07 11.78
N LYS A 286 0.99 -14.20 12.01
CA LYS A 286 -0.39 -14.51 11.56
C LYS A 286 -0.61 -14.20 10.06
N GLY A 287 0.38 -14.50 9.22
CA GLY A 287 0.32 -14.29 7.77
C GLY A 287 0.68 -12.87 7.29
N LEU A 288 1.11 -11.97 8.16
CA LEU A 288 1.48 -10.60 7.77
C LEU A 288 2.89 -10.50 7.15
N GLY A 289 3.82 -11.41 7.52
CA GLY A 289 5.21 -11.38 7.06
C GLY A 289 6.12 -10.45 7.87
N TYR A 290 5.55 -9.61 8.73
CA TYR A 290 6.26 -8.70 9.62
C TYR A 290 5.63 -8.72 11.01
N VAL A 291 6.38 -8.22 11.97
CA VAL A 291 5.94 -7.99 13.35
C VAL A 291 6.32 -6.58 13.76
N ASN A 292 5.54 -6.00 14.63
CA ASN A 292 5.89 -4.74 15.27
C ASN A 292 6.70 -5.07 16.52
N LEU A 293 7.94 -4.65 16.56
CA LEU A 293 8.82 -4.78 17.73
C LEU A 293 9.09 -3.39 18.28
N ILE A 294 9.24 -3.31 19.58
CA ILE A 294 9.65 -2.08 20.24
C ILE A 294 11.09 -1.77 19.83
N ASP A 295 11.31 -0.52 19.49
CA ASP A 295 12.59 -0.01 18.99
C ASP A 295 13.29 0.82 20.07
N ARG A 296 14.48 0.37 20.46
CA ARG A 296 15.30 1.06 21.48
C ARG A 296 15.67 2.48 21.05
N GLU A 297 15.99 2.69 19.76
CA GLU A 297 16.35 4.02 19.26
C GLU A 297 15.18 5.00 19.31
N LYS A 298 13.94 4.50 19.16
CA LYS A 298 12.74 5.33 19.32
C LYS A 298 12.38 5.64 20.76
N ILE A 299 12.76 4.76 21.69
CA ILE A 299 12.63 5.01 23.13
C ILE A 299 13.68 6.04 23.58
N MET A 300 14.91 5.89 23.11
CA MET A 300 16.08 6.69 23.51
C MET A 300 16.79 7.24 22.27
N PRO A 301 16.23 8.26 21.60
CA PRO A 301 16.76 8.78 20.33
C PRO A 301 18.01 9.65 20.51
N ASP A 302 18.26 10.18 21.71
CA ASP A 302 19.40 11.05 22.01
C ASP A 302 20.11 10.54 23.25
N MET A 303 21.19 9.80 23.02
CA MET A 303 22.00 9.19 24.08
C MET A 303 22.80 10.20 24.90
N SER A 304 22.89 11.46 24.46
CA SER A 304 23.56 12.54 25.20
C SER A 304 22.70 13.13 26.34
N LEU A 305 21.38 12.88 26.29
CA LEU A 305 20.45 13.35 27.31
C LEU A 305 20.38 12.37 28.48
N SER A 306 20.10 12.94 29.68
CA SER A 306 19.82 12.13 30.87
C SER A 306 18.34 11.67 30.92
N ILE A 307 18.02 10.70 31.77
CA ILE A 307 16.63 10.28 32.03
C ILE A 307 15.84 11.45 32.61
N LYS A 308 16.41 12.26 33.46
CA LYS A 308 15.79 13.44 34.07
C LYS A 308 15.44 14.50 33.06
N ASP A 309 16.27 14.72 32.03
CA ASP A 309 16.07 15.71 30.99
C ASP A 309 15.16 15.25 29.86
N GLY A 310 14.68 13.99 29.93
CA GLY A 310 13.74 13.41 28.98
C GLY A 310 14.40 12.60 27.87
N GLY A 311 15.59 12.07 28.08
CA GLY A 311 16.29 11.18 27.15
C GLY A 311 15.51 9.89 26.86
N VAL A 312 14.61 9.49 27.78
CA VAL A 312 13.66 8.38 27.59
C VAL A 312 12.30 8.94 27.19
N LEU A 313 12.01 9.00 25.89
CA LEU A 313 10.82 9.64 25.33
C LEU A 313 9.48 9.17 25.94
N PRO A 314 9.22 7.87 26.17
CA PRO A 314 7.98 7.41 26.80
C PRO A 314 7.68 8.01 28.17
N LEU A 315 8.71 8.38 28.92
CA LEU A 315 8.59 8.98 30.25
C LEU A 315 8.49 10.52 30.18
N GLY A 316 9.13 11.13 29.17
CA GLY A 316 9.33 12.56 29.07
C GLY A 316 10.27 13.09 30.15
N LYS A 317 10.21 14.42 30.42
CA LYS A 317 10.99 15.03 31.50
C LYS A 317 10.56 14.51 32.87
N TYR A 318 11.45 14.54 33.83
CA TYR A 318 11.22 14.06 35.19
C TYR A 318 9.90 14.54 35.78
N LYS A 319 9.17 13.61 36.37
CA LYS A 319 7.95 13.83 37.14
C LYS A 319 8.04 13.01 38.41
N ASN A 320 7.51 13.55 39.51
CA ASN A 320 7.43 12.84 40.76
C ASN A 320 6.39 11.70 40.65
N SER A 321 6.80 10.52 40.20
CA SER A 321 5.93 9.37 39.93
C SER A 321 6.63 8.05 40.24
N LEU A 322 5.84 7.01 40.54
CA LEU A 322 6.33 5.69 40.91
C LEU A 322 7.36 5.12 39.89
N VAL A 323 7.14 5.29 38.60
CA VAL A 323 8.04 4.78 37.56
C VAL A 323 9.42 5.42 37.64
N PHE A 324 9.50 6.75 37.89
CA PHE A 324 10.79 7.42 38.05
C PHE A 324 11.50 7.00 39.36
N TRP A 325 10.75 6.68 40.44
CA TRP A 325 11.35 6.17 41.66
C TRP A 325 11.91 4.75 41.47
N GLN A 326 11.20 3.88 40.75
CA GLN A 326 11.69 2.54 40.42
C GLN A 326 12.96 2.61 39.56
N ILE A 327 12.98 3.49 38.54
CA ILE A 327 14.15 3.68 37.68
C ILE A 327 15.31 4.29 38.50
N ALA A 328 15.06 5.22 39.40
CA ALA A 328 16.08 5.77 40.29
C ALA A 328 16.72 4.66 41.20
N ALA A 329 15.90 3.74 41.70
CA ALA A 329 16.39 2.61 42.48
C ALA A 329 17.24 1.64 41.63
N ILE A 330 16.91 1.44 40.35
CA ILE A 330 17.74 0.68 39.39
C ILE A 330 19.06 1.41 39.16
N CYS A 331 19.05 2.71 38.90
CA CYS A 331 20.26 3.50 38.70
C CYS A 331 21.17 3.43 39.96
N GLU A 332 20.61 3.60 41.17
CA GLU A 332 21.36 3.49 42.44
C GLU A 332 22.01 2.12 42.58
N LYS A 333 21.36 1.02 42.22
CA LYS A 333 21.92 -0.35 42.23
C LYS A 333 23.19 -0.47 41.39
N TYR A 334 23.23 0.21 40.25
CA TYR A 334 24.36 0.18 39.32
C TYR A 334 25.34 1.35 39.48
N GLY A 335 25.22 2.16 40.54
CA GLY A 335 26.14 3.26 40.86
C GLY A 335 25.98 4.49 39.94
N CYS A 336 24.83 4.68 39.33
CA CYS A 336 24.46 5.83 38.50
C CYS A 336 23.22 6.56 39.06
N ASP A 337 22.83 7.66 38.47
CA ASP A 337 21.66 8.44 38.87
C ASP A 337 20.83 8.89 37.64
N LEU A 338 19.66 9.52 37.87
CA LEU A 338 18.78 10.00 36.81
C LEU A 338 19.36 11.15 35.98
N THR A 339 20.47 11.79 36.41
CA THR A 339 21.15 12.90 35.73
C THR A 339 22.30 12.41 34.87
N THR A 340 22.68 11.14 34.97
CA THR A 340 23.71 10.51 34.15
C THR A 340 23.25 10.44 32.70
N PRO A 341 24.04 10.89 31.72
CA PRO A 341 23.72 10.72 30.30
C PRO A 341 23.48 9.25 29.93
N LEU A 342 22.51 8.97 29.06
CA LEU A 342 22.16 7.61 28.65
C LEU A 342 23.34 6.83 28.05
N ALA A 343 24.29 7.54 27.41
CA ALA A 343 25.50 6.95 26.84
C ALA A 343 26.48 6.44 27.90
N GLU A 344 26.42 6.98 29.13
CA GLU A 344 27.30 6.62 30.23
C GLU A 344 26.68 5.60 31.19
N LEU A 345 25.39 5.27 31.00
CA LEU A 345 24.71 4.26 31.80
C LEU A 345 25.25 2.85 31.48
N PRO A 346 25.48 2.00 32.52
CA PRO A 346 25.83 0.59 32.29
C PRO A 346 24.74 -0.12 31.43
N GLU A 347 25.17 -1.02 30.57
CA GLU A 347 24.25 -1.81 29.70
C GLU A 347 23.23 -2.63 30.53
N GLU A 348 23.66 -3.16 31.70
CA GLU A 348 22.80 -3.89 32.62
C GLU A 348 21.72 -3.01 33.24
N ALA A 349 22.05 -1.75 33.57
CA ALA A 349 21.06 -0.78 34.04
C ALA A 349 20.03 -0.43 32.93
N LEU A 350 20.50 -0.20 31.70
CA LEU A 350 19.65 0.03 30.56
C LEU A 350 18.76 -1.19 30.25
N TYR A 351 19.30 -2.41 30.40
CA TYR A 351 18.53 -3.63 30.20
C TYR A 351 17.40 -3.75 31.23
N ASP A 352 17.70 -3.55 32.55
CA ASP A 352 16.69 -3.60 33.61
C ASP A 352 15.65 -2.49 33.48
N ILE A 353 16.02 -1.30 33.03
CA ILE A 353 15.07 -0.20 32.73
C ILE A 353 14.15 -0.55 31.57
N LEU A 354 14.66 -1.18 30.51
CA LEU A 354 13.87 -1.53 29.34
C LEU A 354 12.99 -2.77 29.58
N ASN A 355 13.59 -3.85 30.08
CA ASN A 355 12.95 -5.17 30.12
C ASN A 355 12.37 -5.51 31.50
N GLY A 356 12.75 -4.74 32.54
CA GLY A 356 12.34 -4.99 33.92
C GLY A 356 13.26 -5.92 34.68
N THR A 357 13.02 -6.04 35.98
CA THR A 357 13.74 -6.94 36.89
C THR A 357 12.79 -7.58 37.89
N ASP A 358 12.98 -8.87 38.14
CA ASP A 358 12.24 -9.61 39.18
C ASP A 358 12.78 -9.33 40.60
N GLU A 359 13.90 -8.63 40.68
CA GLU A 359 14.47 -8.25 41.97
C GLU A 359 13.61 -7.20 42.67
N LYS A 360 13.51 -7.30 43.99
CA LYS A 360 12.80 -6.32 44.79
C LYS A 360 13.63 -5.06 44.98
N LEU A 361 13.25 -3.99 44.27
CA LEU A 361 13.88 -2.69 44.38
C LEU A 361 13.42 -1.96 45.65
N ASN A 362 14.35 -1.42 46.42
CA ASN A 362 14.05 -0.58 47.57
C ASN A 362 13.75 0.86 47.11
N ILE A 363 12.50 1.25 47.18
CA ILE A 363 12.06 2.58 46.68
C ILE A 363 12.12 3.57 47.87
N LYS A 364 12.96 4.58 47.71
CA LYS A 364 13.13 5.68 48.66
C LYS A 364 12.34 6.91 48.14
N ASN A 365 11.45 7.45 48.93
CA ASN A 365 10.77 8.72 48.65
C ASN A 365 10.53 9.51 49.93
N GLU A 366 10.91 10.78 49.90
CA GLU A 366 10.74 11.73 51.01
C GLU A 366 9.28 12.00 51.39
N THR A 367 8.34 11.73 50.45
CA THR A 367 6.90 11.96 50.70
C THR A 367 6.16 10.76 51.30
N LEU A 368 6.80 9.59 51.38
CA LEU A 368 6.22 8.38 51.98
C LEU A 368 6.63 8.25 53.46
N SER A 369 5.67 8.07 54.32
CA SER A 369 5.86 7.99 55.78
C SER A 369 6.63 6.74 56.29
N THR A 370 6.99 5.82 55.40
CA THR A 370 7.76 4.60 55.69
C THR A 370 8.84 4.41 54.64
N ASN A 371 10.09 4.25 55.10
CA ASN A 371 11.29 4.29 54.21
C ASN A 371 11.64 2.99 53.47
N ASN A 372 10.77 1.97 53.41
CA ASN A 372 11.12 0.67 52.80
C ASN A 372 9.94 0.08 52.03
N TYR A 373 9.72 0.54 50.82
CA TYR A 373 8.82 -0.16 49.87
C TYR A 373 9.64 -1.00 48.91
N PHE A 374 9.39 -2.30 48.91
CA PHE A 374 10.04 -3.24 47.99
C PHE A 374 9.07 -3.57 46.84
N LEU A 375 9.39 -3.12 45.63
CA LEU A 375 8.59 -3.38 44.41
C LEU A 375 9.49 -3.92 43.30
N THR A 376 8.93 -4.77 42.46
CA THR A 376 9.52 -5.19 41.20
C THR A 376 9.23 -4.16 40.11
N PHE A 377 10.03 -4.13 39.09
CA PHE A 377 9.80 -3.26 37.92
C PHE A 377 9.58 -4.09 36.65
N ASP A 378 8.44 -3.97 36.02
CA ASP A 378 8.05 -4.75 34.83
C ASP A 378 8.75 -4.32 33.53
N GLY A 379 9.47 -3.20 33.55
CA GLY A 379 10.17 -2.64 32.37
C GLY A 379 9.31 -1.71 31.50
N LEU A 380 9.98 -0.81 30.81
CA LEU A 380 9.34 0.14 29.88
C LEU A 380 8.75 -0.54 28.65
N VAL A 381 9.34 -1.62 28.16
CA VAL A 381 8.83 -2.41 27.04
C VAL A 381 7.43 -2.90 27.35
N LYS A 382 7.23 -3.57 28.45
CA LYS A 382 5.93 -4.09 28.89
C LYS A 382 4.92 -2.96 29.16
N TYR A 383 5.38 -1.84 29.71
CA TYR A 383 4.56 -0.65 29.93
C TYR A 383 4.00 -0.11 28.60
N ILE A 384 4.83 -0.04 27.55
CA ILE A 384 4.41 0.43 26.22
C ILE A 384 3.50 -0.59 25.55
N GLU A 385 3.79 -1.91 25.66
CA GLU A 385 2.95 -2.99 25.12
C GLU A 385 1.54 -2.96 25.69
N LEU A 386 1.40 -2.79 26.99
CA LEU A 386 0.09 -2.69 27.65
C LEU A 386 -0.75 -1.49 27.18
N GLN A 387 -0.11 -0.40 26.73
CA GLN A 387 -0.83 0.74 26.16
C GLN A 387 -1.28 0.51 24.69
N GLN A 388 -0.78 -0.54 24.05
CA GLN A 388 -1.19 -0.91 22.69
C GLN A 388 -2.40 -1.82 22.63
N ASP A 389 -2.79 -2.45 23.76
CA ASP A 389 -3.93 -3.35 23.80
C ASP A 389 -5.25 -2.65 23.46
N GLU A 390 -6.21 -3.43 22.92
CA GLU A 390 -7.51 -2.92 22.45
C GLU A 390 -8.34 -2.24 23.54
N GLU A 391 -8.11 -2.59 24.79
CA GLU A 391 -8.77 -1.96 25.97
C GLU A 391 -8.24 -0.55 26.27
N SER A 392 -7.07 -0.20 25.75
CA SER A 392 -6.48 1.13 25.89
C SER A 392 -7.12 2.10 24.90
N GLY A 393 -7.54 3.28 25.33
CA GLY A 393 -8.17 4.27 24.46
C GLY A 393 -7.31 4.69 23.25
N SER A 394 -7.94 5.15 22.18
CA SER A 394 -7.30 5.46 20.88
C SER A 394 -6.11 6.44 20.97
N LYS A 395 -6.01 7.26 21.99
CA LYS A 395 -4.87 8.16 22.23
C LYS A 395 -3.66 7.41 22.76
N ALA A 396 -3.86 6.45 23.68
CA ALA A 396 -2.80 5.63 24.26
C ALA A 396 -2.20 4.71 23.18
N GLN A 397 -3.04 4.09 22.36
CA GLN A 397 -2.57 3.26 21.22
C GLN A 397 -1.74 4.06 20.22
N LYS A 398 -2.15 5.29 19.86
CA LYS A 398 -1.37 6.16 18.97
C LYS A 398 -0.04 6.56 19.58
N TRP A 399 -0.02 6.83 20.89
CA TRP A 399 1.19 7.16 21.60
C TRP A 399 2.13 5.96 21.65
N ALA A 400 1.66 4.79 22.08
CA ALA A 400 2.46 3.56 22.10
C ALA A 400 3.01 3.19 20.72
N GLY A 401 2.17 3.32 19.67
CA GLY A 401 2.54 3.02 18.28
C GLY A 401 3.76 3.77 17.75
N GLN A 402 4.15 4.90 18.36
CA GLN A 402 5.33 5.68 17.95
C GLN A 402 6.65 4.96 18.29
N PHE A 403 6.65 4.06 19.28
CA PHE A 403 7.85 3.35 19.77
C PHE A 403 8.05 2.00 19.10
N PHE A 404 7.15 1.59 18.21
CA PHE A 404 7.29 0.35 17.45
C PHE A 404 7.95 0.59 16.09
N SER A 405 8.83 -0.33 15.70
CA SER A 405 9.35 -0.47 14.35
C SER A 405 8.81 -1.74 13.71
N ARG A 406 8.52 -1.63 12.43
CA ARG A 406 8.02 -2.76 11.64
C ARG A 406 9.19 -3.57 11.13
N CYS A 407 9.42 -4.75 11.72
CA CYS A 407 10.51 -5.64 11.38
C CYS A 407 10.01 -6.87 10.60
N VAL A 408 10.85 -7.42 9.73
CA VAL A 408 10.57 -8.69 9.07
C VAL A 408 10.39 -9.76 10.14
N CYS A 409 9.36 -10.61 10.01
CA CYS A 409 9.09 -11.66 11.00
C CYS A 409 10.29 -12.61 11.12
N PRO A 410 10.92 -12.76 12.29
CA PRO A 410 12.11 -13.59 12.46
C PRO A 410 11.83 -15.09 12.26
N GLU A 411 10.59 -15.54 12.45
CA GLU A 411 10.23 -16.95 12.26
C GLU A 411 10.05 -17.33 10.80
N CYS A 412 9.37 -16.51 10.01
CA CYS A 412 9.12 -16.83 8.60
C CYS A 412 10.03 -16.07 7.63
N GLY A 413 10.86 -15.12 8.08
CA GLY A 413 11.73 -14.33 7.20
C GLY A 413 10.96 -13.55 6.12
N GLY A 414 9.72 -13.10 6.43
CA GLY A 414 8.87 -12.40 5.47
C GLY A 414 8.01 -13.31 4.58
N ALA A 415 8.21 -14.63 4.61
CA ALA A 415 7.49 -15.60 3.77
C ALA A 415 5.99 -15.73 4.09
N ARG A 416 5.50 -15.20 5.23
CA ARG A 416 4.11 -15.21 5.71
C ARG A 416 3.57 -16.59 6.07
N LEU A 417 4.23 -17.66 5.63
CA LEU A 417 3.80 -19.05 5.79
C LEU A 417 4.49 -19.74 6.97
N ASN A 418 3.86 -20.79 7.50
CA ASN A 418 4.41 -21.64 8.53
C ASN A 418 5.60 -22.47 8.02
N LYS A 419 6.29 -23.21 8.92
CA LYS A 419 7.47 -24.01 8.57
C LYS A 419 7.13 -25.13 7.60
N GLU A 420 6.00 -25.82 7.79
CA GLU A 420 5.59 -26.94 6.96
C GLU A 420 5.36 -26.52 5.51
N ALA A 421 4.53 -25.48 5.27
CA ALA A 421 4.22 -24.99 3.93
C ALA A 421 5.46 -24.53 3.14
N ARG A 422 6.51 -24.07 3.84
CA ARG A 422 7.78 -23.65 3.22
C ARG A 422 8.72 -24.81 2.84
N HIS A 423 8.40 -26.05 3.26
CA HIS A 423 9.18 -27.24 2.96
C HIS A 423 8.51 -28.14 1.91
N PHE A 424 7.65 -27.57 1.09
CA PHE A 424 7.19 -28.15 -0.17
C PHE A 424 7.89 -27.46 -1.34
N PHE A 425 8.43 -28.25 -2.25
CA PHE A 425 9.28 -27.74 -3.34
C PHE A 425 8.79 -28.21 -4.70
N ILE A 426 8.93 -27.35 -5.69
CA ILE A 426 8.82 -27.67 -7.12
C ILE A 426 10.12 -27.18 -7.77
N ASN A 427 10.85 -28.06 -8.43
CA ASN A 427 12.16 -27.75 -9.03
C ASN A 427 13.05 -26.90 -8.08
N GLY A 428 13.22 -27.37 -6.83
CA GLY A 428 14.08 -26.76 -5.81
C GLY A 428 13.61 -25.45 -5.20
N LYS A 429 12.43 -24.94 -5.58
CA LYS A 429 11.88 -23.69 -5.04
C LYS A 429 10.55 -23.92 -4.31
N ASN A 430 10.35 -23.26 -3.18
CA ASN A 430 9.09 -23.25 -2.46
C ASN A 430 8.19 -22.07 -2.92
N ILE A 431 6.91 -22.13 -2.54
CA ILE A 431 5.92 -21.12 -2.96
C ILE A 431 6.28 -19.69 -2.53
N ALA A 432 6.90 -19.48 -1.36
CA ALA A 432 7.29 -18.17 -0.89
C ALA A 432 8.47 -17.59 -1.70
N GLN A 433 9.40 -18.43 -2.12
CA GLN A 433 10.50 -18.03 -3.00
C GLN A 433 9.96 -17.64 -4.38
N LEU A 434 9.04 -18.42 -4.95
CA LEU A 434 8.39 -18.05 -6.22
C LEU A 434 7.60 -16.75 -6.11
N ALA A 435 6.84 -16.58 -5.03
CA ALA A 435 6.09 -15.34 -4.81
C ALA A 435 6.97 -14.10 -4.60
N SER A 436 8.24 -14.27 -4.27
CA SER A 436 9.23 -13.18 -4.06
C SER A 436 10.06 -12.87 -5.31
N MET A 437 9.91 -13.64 -6.38
CA MET A 437 10.52 -13.36 -7.68
C MET A 437 9.83 -12.17 -8.35
N ASP A 438 10.56 -11.45 -9.17
CA ASP A 438 9.98 -10.50 -10.10
C ASP A 438 9.12 -11.24 -11.14
N ILE A 439 8.06 -10.61 -11.63
CA ILE A 439 7.09 -11.26 -12.55
C ILE A 439 7.78 -11.83 -13.78
N SER A 440 8.76 -11.13 -14.35
CA SER A 440 9.55 -11.62 -15.48
C SER A 440 10.31 -12.91 -15.14
N GLU A 441 11.01 -12.93 -14.01
CA GLU A 441 11.77 -14.11 -13.54
C GLU A 441 10.85 -15.31 -13.27
N LEU A 442 9.71 -15.06 -12.64
CA LEU A 442 8.71 -16.09 -12.34
C LEU A 442 8.12 -16.68 -13.61
N ARG A 443 7.81 -15.83 -14.59
CA ARG A 443 7.30 -16.26 -15.91
C ARG A 443 8.27 -17.18 -16.64
N ASP A 444 9.55 -16.78 -16.70
CA ASP A 444 10.58 -17.57 -17.37
C ASP A 444 10.83 -18.90 -16.65
N TRP A 445 10.85 -18.90 -15.32
CA TRP A 445 10.97 -20.13 -14.52
C TRP A 445 9.80 -21.08 -14.74
N LEU A 446 8.55 -20.58 -14.85
CA LEU A 446 7.37 -21.41 -15.12
C LEU A 446 7.35 -21.94 -16.56
N ALA A 447 7.79 -21.15 -17.52
CA ALA A 447 7.88 -21.55 -18.92
C ALA A 447 8.89 -22.72 -19.12
N ASP A 448 9.97 -22.73 -18.35
CA ASP A 448 11.00 -23.79 -18.39
C ASP A 448 10.63 -25.02 -17.53
N LEU A 449 9.60 -24.95 -16.71
CA LEU A 449 9.26 -25.95 -15.71
C LEU A 449 9.00 -27.34 -16.31
N HIS A 450 8.48 -27.43 -17.54
CA HIS A 450 8.16 -28.69 -18.20
C HIS A 450 9.41 -29.56 -18.47
N HIS A 451 10.59 -28.96 -18.59
CA HIS A 451 11.85 -29.68 -18.75
C HIS A 451 12.34 -30.32 -17.43
N HIS A 452 11.84 -29.88 -16.29
CA HIS A 452 12.32 -30.25 -14.96
C HIS A 452 11.34 -31.08 -14.14
N MET A 453 10.15 -31.38 -14.69
CA MET A 453 9.13 -32.17 -14.00
C MET A 453 8.96 -33.56 -14.58
N GLU A 454 8.63 -34.51 -13.71
CA GLU A 454 8.23 -35.88 -14.16
C GLU A 454 6.97 -35.81 -15.04
N PRO A 455 6.88 -36.59 -16.12
CA PRO A 455 5.75 -36.57 -17.07
C PRO A 455 4.37 -36.74 -16.43
N LYS A 456 4.28 -37.54 -15.37
CA LYS A 456 3.02 -37.76 -14.61
C LYS A 456 2.59 -36.51 -13.86
N LYS A 457 3.52 -35.82 -13.20
CA LYS A 457 3.26 -34.56 -12.47
C LYS A 457 2.98 -33.45 -13.45
N TRP A 458 3.69 -33.40 -14.59
CA TRP A 458 3.48 -32.38 -15.61
C TRP A 458 2.04 -32.41 -16.18
N LYS A 459 1.47 -33.59 -16.46
CA LYS A 459 0.08 -33.71 -16.91
C LYS A 459 -0.94 -33.05 -15.96
N ILE A 460 -0.64 -33.01 -14.68
CA ILE A 460 -1.50 -32.35 -13.68
C ILE A 460 -1.21 -30.84 -13.61
N ALA A 461 0.05 -30.47 -13.80
CA ALA A 461 0.51 -29.10 -13.67
C ALA A 461 0.24 -28.23 -14.91
N ASP A 462 0.23 -28.82 -16.12
CA ASP A 462 0.23 -28.12 -17.41
C ASP A 462 -0.90 -27.07 -17.54
N GLU A 463 -2.15 -27.44 -17.26
CA GLU A 463 -3.27 -26.48 -17.33
C GLU A 463 -3.14 -25.36 -16.30
N ILE A 464 -2.68 -25.69 -15.07
CA ILE A 464 -2.49 -24.69 -14.01
C ILE A 464 -1.37 -23.70 -14.41
N VAL A 465 -0.28 -24.23 -14.96
CA VAL A 465 0.86 -23.41 -15.41
C VAL A 465 0.47 -22.50 -16.58
N LYS A 466 -0.32 -22.99 -17.54
CA LYS A 466 -0.84 -22.17 -18.65
C LYS A 466 -1.69 -20.99 -18.14
N GLU A 467 -2.56 -21.25 -17.17
CA GLU A 467 -3.38 -20.18 -16.55
C GLU A 467 -2.52 -19.15 -15.82
N ILE A 468 -1.47 -19.60 -15.13
CA ILE A 468 -0.53 -18.68 -14.46
C ILE A 468 0.22 -17.84 -15.50
N LEU A 469 0.79 -18.49 -16.53
CA LEU A 469 1.56 -17.83 -17.58
C LEU A 469 0.72 -16.76 -18.29
N GLY A 470 -0.53 -17.07 -18.64
CA GLY A 470 -1.43 -16.10 -19.26
C GLY A 470 -1.60 -14.84 -18.42
N ARG A 471 -1.82 -15.00 -17.11
CA ARG A 471 -1.96 -13.85 -16.18
C ARG A 471 -0.65 -13.07 -16.01
N LEU A 472 0.49 -13.75 -15.97
CA LEU A 472 1.80 -13.10 -15.89
C LEU A 472 2.11 -12.33 -17.17
N ASP A 473 1.81 -12.88 -18.34
CA ASP A 473 2.01 -12.22 -19.63
C ASP A 473 1.18 -10.91 -19.72
N PHE A 474 -0.06 -10.89 -19.25
CA PHE A 474 -0.84 -9.65 -19.13
C PHE A 474 -0.21 -8.62 -18.18
N MET A 475 0.39 -9.06 -17.08
CA MET A 475 1.10 -8.16 -16.17
C MET A 475 2.37 -7.58 -16.80
N LEU A 476 3.08 -8.37 -17.61
CA LEU A 476 4.24 -7.93 -18.39
C LEU A 476 3.83 -6.93 -19.50
N ASP A 477 2.72 -7.19 -20.18
CA ASP A 477 2.18 -6.31 -21.22
C ASP A 477 1.86 -4.90 -20.69
N VAL A 478 1.40 -4.79 -19.44
CA VAL A 478 1.13 -3.47 -18.81
C VAL A 478 2.36 -2.87 -18.09
N GLY A 479 3.57 -3.46 -18.26
CA GLY A 479 4.83 -2.91 -17.73
C GLY A 479 5.01 -3.11 -16.21
N LEU A 480 4.60 -4.25 -15.66
CA LEU A 480 4.76 -4.63 -14.25
C LEU A 480 5.83 -5.72 -14.05
N ASP A 481 6.82 -5.79 -14.92
CA ASP A 481 7.89 -6.78 -14.95
C ASP A 481 8.70 -6.86 -13.63
N TYR A 482 8.90 -5.72 -12.99
CA TYR A 482 9.69 -5.53 -11.76
C TYR A 482 8.94 -5.79 -10.45
N VAL A 483 7.64 -6.08 -10.50
CA VAL A 483 6.82 -6.29 -9.30
C VAL A 483 6.85 -7.77 -8.89
N SER A 484 6.87 -8.07 -7.58
CA SER A 484 6.73 -9.43 -7.07
C SER A 484 5.32 -9.73 -6.57
N LEU A 485 4.91 -11.01 -6.63
CA LEU A 485 3.58 -11.43 -6.15
C LEU A 485 3.38 -11.21 -4.64
N ASN A 486 4.46 -11.28 -3.85
CA ASN A 486 4.42 -11.09 -2.39
C ASN A 486 4.34 -9.60 -1.99
N ARG A 487 4.49 -8.66 -2.91
CA ARG A 487 4.42 -7.22 -2.61
C ARG A 487 3.03 -6.86 -2.10
N ALA A 488 2.98 -6.16 -0.96
CA ALA A 488 1.73 -5.75 -0.34
C ALA A 488 0.99 -4.71 -1.20
N SER A 489 -0.32 -4.89 -1.42
CA SER A 489 -1.13 -3.96 -2.23
C SER A 489 -1.11 -2.53 -1.69
N ALA A 490 -0.98 -2.36 -0.37
CA ALA A 490 -0.86 -1.03 0.27
C ALA A 490 0.46 -0.29 -0.03
N SER A 491 1.49 -0.97 -0.56
CA SER A 491 2.78 -0.39 -0.95
C SER A 491 2.87 0.01 -2.42
N LEU A 492 1.82 -0.27 -3.19
CA LEU A 492 1.75 0.06 -4.61
C LEU A 492 1.44 1.53 -4.81
N SER A 493 2.03 2.14 -5.82
CA SER A 493 1.60 3.44 -6.32
C SER A 493 0.20 3.38 -6.94
N GLY A 494 -0.45 4.52 -7.11
CA GLY A 494 -1.76 4.60 -7.77
C GLY A 494 -1.76 3.95 -9.15
N GLY A 495 -0.77 4.26 -9.98
CA GLY A 495 -0.62 3.71 -11.32
C GLY A 495 -0.32 2.22 -11.33
N GLU A 496 0.57 1.70 -10.42
CA GLU A 496 0.81 0.26 -10.29
C GLU A 496 -0.46 -0.50 -9.93
N SER A 497 -1.24 0.00 -8.96
CA SER A 497 -2.50 -0.61 -8.55
C SER A 497 -3.53 -0.64 -9.67
N GLN A 498 -3.62 0.44 -10.45
CA GLN A 498 -4.52 0.55 -11.61
C GLN A 498 -4.12 -0.45 -12.70
N ARG A 499 -2.84 -0.57 -13.03
CA ARG A 499 -2.33 -1.51 -14.03
C ARG A 499 -2.53 -2.97 -13.63
N ILE A 500 -2.39 -3.30 -12.34
CA ILE A 500 -2.72 -4.64 -11.82
C ILE A 500 -4.20 -4.95 -12.07
N ARG A 501 -5.11 -4.01 -11.81
CA ARG A 501 -6.53 -4.19 -12.10
C ARG A 501 -6.79 -4.34 -13.60
N LEU A 502 -6.13 -3.54 -14.42
CA LEU A 502 -6.23 -3.64 -15.88
C LEU A 502 -5.77 -5.03 -16.36
N ALA A 503 -4.60 -5.51 -15.92
CA ALA A 503 -4.11 -6.84 -16.25
C ALA A 503 -5.09 -7.94 -15.83
N THR A 504 -5.69 -7.83 -14.65
CA THR A 504 -6.72 -8.77 -14.17
C THR A 504 -7.97 -8.76 -15.05
N GLN A 505 -8.40 -7.58 -15.50
CA GLN A 505 -9.58 -7.45 -16.37
C GLN A 505 -9.33 -7.99 -17.78
N ILE A 506 -8.17 -7.71 -18.38
CA ILE A 506 -7.75 -8.30 -19.66
C ILE A 506 -7.75 -9.82 -19.53
N GLY A 507 -7.17 -10.34 -18.45
CA GLY A 507 -7.13 -11.78 -18.16
C GLY A 507 -8.50 -12.44 -17.97
N SER A 508 -9.57 -11.68 -17.73
CA SER A 508 -10.94 -12.22 -17.59
C SER A 508 -11.58 -12.58 -18.93
N GLN A 509 -11.01 -12.15 -20.06
CA GLN A 509 -11.49 -12.39 -21.43
C GLN A 509 -12.98 -12.04 -21.64
N LEU A 510 -13.47 -11.01 -20.94
CA LEU A 510 -14.82 -10.52 -21.11
C LEU A 510 -14.93 -9.80 -22.45
N VAL A 511 -16.06 -9.98 -23.13
CA VAL A 511 -16.37 -9.35 -24.43
C VAL A 511 -17.62 -8.48 -24.30
N ASN A 512 -17.76 -7.49 -25.18
CA ASN A 512 -18.87 -6.54 -25.20
C ASN A 512 -19.03 -5.75 -23.90
N VAL A 513 -17.92 -5.41 -23.26
CA VAL A 513 -17.86 -4.59 -22.06
C VAL A 513 -17.39 -3.19 -22.42
N LEU A 514 -17.90 -2.18 -21.74
CA LEU A 514 -17.43 -0.81 -21.78
C LEU A 514 -16.45 -0.56 -20.62
N TYR A 515 -15.16 -0.48 -20.93
CA TYR A 515 -14.13 -0.14 -19.94
C TYR A 515 -13.92 1.38 -19.88
N ILE A 516 -13.89 1.94 -18.68
CA ILE A 516 -13.58 3.35 -18.44
C ILE A 516 -12.36 3.45 -17.53
N LEU A 517 -11.28 4.04 -18.05
CA LEU A 517 -10.00 4.18 -17.33
C LEU A 517 -9.71 5.67 -17.02
N ASP A 518 -9.19 5.93 -15.82
CA ASP A 518 -8.82 7.27 -15.38
C ASP A 518 -7.30 7.42 -15.39
N GLU A 519 -6.77 8.13 -16.35
CA GLU A 519 -5.35 8.46 -16.51
C GLU A 519 -4.41 7.25 -16.32
N PRO A 520 -4.54 6.17 -17.11
CA PRO A 520 -3.77 4.95 -16.90
C PRO A 520 -2.27 5.07 -17.21
N SER A 521 -1.84 6.14 -17.88
CA SER A 521 -0.41 6.43 -18.16
C SER A 521 0.35 7.01 -16.97
N ILE A 522 -0.32 7.28 -15.84
CA ILE A 522 0.31 7.90 -14.65
C ILE A 522 1.50 7.10 -14.13
N GLY A 523 2.60 7.82 -13.87
CA GLY A 523 3.85 7.25 -13.34
C GLY A 523 4.56 6.33 -14.33
N LEU A 524 4.19 6.36 -15.62
CA LEU A 524 4.86 5.62 -16.67
C LEU A 524 5.94 6.45 -17.36
N HIS A 525 7.07 5.80 -17.62
CA HIS A 525 8.02 6.31 -18.59
C HIS A 525 7.46 6.14 -20.01
N GLN A 526 7.83 7.00 -20.96
CA GLN A 526 7.35 6.93 -22.35
C GLN A 526 7.49 5.52 -22.97
N ARG A 527 8.57 4.81 -22.68
CA ARG A 527 8.75 3.40 -23.12
C ARG A 527 7.59 2.50 -22.67
N ASP A 528 7.16 2.67 -21.42
CA ASP A 528 6.13 1.80 -20.82
C ASP A 528 4.71 2.25 -21.25
N SER A 529 4.51 3.53 -21.63
CA SER A 529 3.26 4.04 -22.19
C SER A 529 2.89 3.34 -23.50
N HIS A 530 3.84 3.05 -24.38
CA HIS A 530 3.57 2.30 -25.62
C HIS A 530 3.06 0.88 -25.33
N ARG A 531 3.63 0.16 -24.36
CA ARG A 531 3.14 -1.17 -23.95
C ARG A 531 1.70 -1.10 -23.45
N LEU A 532 1.38 -0.09 -22.65
CA LEU A 532 0.02 0.14 -22.16
C LEU A 532 -0.95 0.41 -23.32
N ILE A 533 -0.58 1.25 -24.29
CA ILE A 533 -1.39 1.53 -25.47
C ILE A 533 -1.69 0.25 -26.25
N ASP A 534 -0.68 -0.60 -26.47
CA ASP A 534 -0.85 -1.88 -27.14
C ASP A 534 -1.78 -2.83 -26.37
N SER A 535 -1.70 -2.84 -25.03
CA SER A 535 -2.59 -3.63 -24.17
C SER A 535 -4.04 -3.14 -24.26
N LEU A 536 -4.27 -1.82 -24.32
CA LEU A 536 -5.61 -1.25 -24.48
C LEU A 536 -6.17 -1.53 -25.89
N LYS A 537 -5.32 -1.53 -26.94
CA LYS A 537 -5.71 -1.95 -28.28
C LYS A 537 -6.09 -3.43 -28.34
N LYS A 538 -5.34 -4.32 -27.66
CA LYS A 538 -5.69 -5.74 -27.52
C LYS A 538 -7.06 -5.89 -26.86
N LEU A 539 -7.31 -5.21 -25.74
CA LEU A 539 -8.60 -5.23 -25.04
C LEU A 539 -9.76 -4.79 -25.93
N ARG A 540 -9.56 -3.75 -26.75
CA ARG A 540 -10.51 -3.30 -27.78
C ARG A 540 -10.73 -4.37 -28.84
N ASP A 541 -9.65 -4.97 -29.37
CA ASP A 541 -9.69 -5.95 -30.47
C ASP A 541 -10.35 -7.27 -30.06
N GLU A 542 -10.40 -7.57 -28.75
CA GLU A 542 -11.20 -8.66 -28.16
C GLU A 542 -12.73 -8.39 -28.21
N GLY A 543 -13.17 -7.26 -28.75
CA GLY A 543 -14.60 -6.92 -28.90
C GLY A 543 -15.14 -6.06 -27.76
N ASN A 544 -14.29 -5.23 -27.14
CA ASN A 544 -14.67 -4.32 -26.07
C ASN A 544 -14.64 -2.85 -26.53
N THR A 545 -15.40 -2.00 -25.86
CA THR A 545 -15.32 -0.54 -26.00
C THR A 545 -14.45 0.02 -24.88
N VAL A 546 -13.45 0.84 -25.21
CA VAL A 546 -12.51 1.38 -24.23
C VAL A 546 -12.56 2.90 -24.24
N ILE A 547 -12.92 3.50 -23.11
CA ILE A 547 -12.88 4.95 -22.88
C ILE A 547 -11.74 5.24 -21.91
N VAL A 548 -10.87 6.17 -22.27
CA VAL A 548 -9.75 6.59 -21.46
C VAL A 548 -9.81 8.10 -21.24
N VAL A 549 -9.82 8.54 -19.99
CA VAL A 549 -9.61 9.96 -19.66
C VAL A 549 -8.10 10.19 -19.60
N GLU A 550 -7.54 11.00 -20.50
CA GLU A 550 -6.09 11.12 -20.63
C GLU A 550 -5.61 12.48 -21.14
N HIS A 551 -4.30 12.74 -20.85
CA HIS A 551 -3.57 13.92 -21.26
C HIS A 551 -2.27 13.57 -22.02
N ASP A 552 -1.90 12.29 -22.08
CA ASP A 552 -0.69 11.84 -22.76
C ASP A 552 -0.80 11.98 -24.26
N LYS A 553 0.23 12.58 -24.90
CA LYS A 553 0.28 12.86 -26.37
C LYS A 553 0.22 11.56 -27.16
N ASP A 554 0.99 10.55 -26.75
CA ASP A 554 1.10 9.28 -27.48
C ASP A 554 -0.22 8.51 -27.39
N MET A 555 -0.90 8.52 -26.22
CA MET A 555 -2.20 7.92 -26.04
C MET A 555 -3.26 8.56 -26.96
N MET A 556 -3.30 9.90 -27.02
CA MET A 556 -4.25 10.63 -27.89
C MET A 556 -4.01 10.35 -29.38
N LEU A 557 -2.76 10.36 -29.83
CA LEU A 557 -2.41 10.10 -31.22
C LEU A 557 -2.66 8.65 -31.66
N ASN A 558 -2.63 7.71 -30.73
CA ASN A 558 -2.87 6.28 -30.97
C ASN A 558 -4.32 5.84 -30.72
N ALA A 559 -5.21 6.75 -30.32
CA ALA A 559 -6.63 6.49 -30.15
C ALA A 559 -7.35 6.34 -31.51
N ASP A 560 -8.49 5.66 -31.52
CA ASP A 560 -9.38 5.62 -32.69
C ASP A 560 -10.26 6.88 -32.75
N TYR A 561 -10.62 7.40 -31.58
CA TYR A 561 -11.54 8.54 -31.46
C TYR A 561 -11.14 9.42 -30.27
N ILE A 562 -11.31 10.72 -30.42
CA ILE A 562 -11.02 11.71 -29.37
C ILE A 562 -12.24 12.57 -29.13
N VAL A 563 -12.54 12.80 -27.83
CA VAL A 563 -13.51 13.79 -27.37
C VAL A 563 -12.79 14.83 -26.55
N ASP A 564 -12.70 16.08 -27.03
CA ASP A 564 -12.04 17.19 -26.33
C ASP A 564 -13.10 18.05 -25.63
N ILE A 565 -12.96 18.22 -24.30
CA ILE A 565 -13.90 18.97 -23.48
C ILE A 565 -13.25 20.26 -23.00
N GLY A 566 -13.90 21.38 -23.32
CA GLY A 566 -13.38 22.72 -23.05
C GLY A 566 -14.43 23.82 -23.14
N PRO A 567 -14.05 25.00 -23.63
CA PRO A 567 -12.68 25.44 -23.99
C PRO A 567 -11.80 25.79 -22.79
N LYS A 568 -12.39 25.95 -21.57
CA LYS A 568 -11.71 26.31 -20.34
C LYS A 568 -12.17 25.43 -19.17
N ALA A 569 -11.68 25.68 -17.98
CA ALA A 569 -12.03 24.95 -16.76
C ALA A 569 -13.25 25.52 -16.03
N GLY A 570 -13.90 24.72 -15.20
CA GLY A 570 -15.02 25.10 -14.34
C GLY A 570 -16.22 25.67 -15.09
N ARG A 571 -16.74 26.81 -14.68
CA ARG A 571 -17.95 27.42 -15.29
C ARG A 571 -17.79 27.81 -16.76
N ARG A 572 -16.56 28.01 -17.23
CA ARG A 572 -16.23 28.35 -18.64
C ARG A 572 -15.87 27.11 -19.46
N GLY A 573 -15.91 25.92 -18.86
CA GLY A 573 -15.77 24.62 -19.51
C GLY A 573 -17.11 23.91 -19.66
N GLY A 574 -17.06 22.61 -19.90
CA GLY A 574 -18.21 21.72 -19.96
C GLY A 574 -18.89 21.62 -21.34
N TYR A 575 -18.21 22.05 -22.40
CA TYR A 575 -18.66 21.88 -23.79
C TYR A 575 -17.78 20.83 -24.50
N VAL A 576 -18.36 20.12 -25.45
CA VAL A 576 -17.59 19.33 -26.41
C VAL A 576 -17.05 20.28 -27.45
N VAL A 577 -15.74 20.51 -27.46
CA VAL A 577 -15.09 21.43 -28.44
C VAL A 577 -14.63 20.69 -29.67
N PHE A 578 -14.41 19.39 -29.57
CA PHE A 578 -14.10 18.52 -30.69
C PHE A 578 -14.53 17.08 -30.38
N ALA A 579 -14.98 16.36 -31.39
CA ALA A 579 -15.24 14.92 -31.37
C ALA A 579 -14.95 14.35 -32.77
N GLY A 580 -13.99 13.43 -32.87
CA GLY A 580 -13.55 12.87 -34.15
C GLY A 580 -12.28 12.03 -34.03
N THR A 581 -11.67 11.71 -35.18
CA THR A 581 -10.40 10.96 -35.21
C THR A 581 -9.20 11.85 -34.85
N PRO A 582 -8.08 11.28 -34.38
CA PRO A 582 -6.85 12.06 -34.13
C PRO A 582 -6.39 12.87 -35.34
N HIS A 583 -6.50 12.34 -36.55
CA HIS A 583 -6.14 13.04 -37.78
C HIS A 583 -7.00 14.29 -38.01
N GLN A 584 -8.31 14.19 -37.78
CA GLN A 584 -9.22 15.32 -37.86
C GLN A 584 -8.91 16.37 -36.78
N MET A 585 -8.50 15.95 -35.60
CA MET A 585 -8.14 16.85 -34.50
C MET A 585 -6.91 17.70 -34.83
N LEU A 586 -5.89 17.12 -35.46
CA LEU A 586 -4.68 17.86 -35.86
C LEU A 586 -4.95 19.01 -36.85
N ALA A 587 -6.08 18.94 -37.58
CA ALA A 587 -6.50 19.99 -38.50
C ALA A 587 -7.37 21.10 -37.83
N GLN A 588 -7.67 20.98 -36.52
CA GLN A 588 -8.46 21.95 -35.77
C GLN A 588 -7.57 22.96 -35.02
N HIS A 589 -8.18 24.04 -34.57
CA HIS A 589 -7.56 25.09 -33.78
C HIS A 589 -8.12 25.10 -32.34
N THR A 590 -8.17 23.93 -31.71
CA THR A 590 -8.47 23.83 -30.28
C THR A 590 -7.15 23.91 -29.48
N LEU A 591 -7.25 24.24 -28.19
CA LEU A 591 -6.06 24.32 -27.34
C LEU A 591 -5.26 22.99 -27.33
N THR A 592 -5.95 21.88 -27.23
CA THR A 592 -5.33 20.54 -27.24
C THR A 592 -4.73 20.23 -28.62
N ALA A 593 -5.43 20.57 -29.71
CA ALA A 593 -4.93 20.36 -31.07
C ALA A 593 -3.67 21.20 -31.38
N ASP A 594 -3.60 22.45 -30.91
CA ASP A 594 -2.41 23.29 -31.04
C ASP A 594 -1.16 22.68 -30.40
N TYR A 595 -1.31 21.99 -29.24
CA TYR A 595 -0.19 21.26 -28.59
C TYR A 595 0.14 19.96 -29.33
N LEU A 596 -0.84 19.22 -29.77
CA LEU A 596 -0.62 17.96 -30.50
C LEU A 596 0.06 18.16 -31.85
N SER A 597 -0.35 19.22 -32.58
CA SER A 597 0.24 19.59 -33.88
C SER A 597 1.57 20.32 -33.76
N GLY A 598 1.98 20.72 -32.54
CA GLY A 598 3.22 21.44 -32.28
C GLY A 598 3.17 22.96 -32.60
N VAL A 599 1.99 23.50 -32.89
CA VAL A 599 1.78 24.97 -33.03
C VAL A 599 2.07 25.69 -31.71
N LYS A 600 1.66 25.09 -30.59
CA LYS A 600 2.04 25.51 -29.24
C LYS A 600 3.00 24.49 -28.65
N ARG A 601 4.03 24.99 -27.96
CA ARG A 601 5.02 24.16 -27.26
C ARG A 601 5.39 24.79 -25.91
N ILE A 602 5.85 23.98 -24.99
CA ILE A 602 6.49 24.44 -23.76
C ILE A 602 7.92 24.84 -24.13
N PRO A 603 8.35 26.10 -23.90
CA PRO A 603 9.64 26.58 -24.32
C PRO A 603 10.76 25.92 -23.51
N ILE A 604 11.87 25.60 -24.16
CA ILE A 604 13.10 25.14 -23.51
C ILE A 604 13.83 26.38 -23.00
N PRO A 605 14.34 26.39 -21.72
CA PRO A 605 15.15 27.48 -21.21
C PRO A 605 16.41 27.69 -22.06
N GLU A 606 16.71 28.95 -22.38
CA GLU A 606 17.91 29.29 -23.20
C GLU A 606 19.21 29.02 -22.44
N HIS A 607 19.20 29.21 -21.12
CA HIS A 607 20.34 29.01 -20.23
C HIS A 607 19.98 28.06 -19.10
N ARG A 608 20.90 27.13 -18.79
CA ARG A 608 20.83 26.26 -17.62
C ARG A 608 21.57 26.92 -16.46
N ARG A 609 20.99 26.84 -15.24
CA ARG A 609 21.63 27.35 -14.03
C ARG A 609 22.70 26.39 -13.56
N GLU A 610 23.85 26.90 -13.18
CA GLU A 610 24.93 26.11 -12.57
C GLU A 610 24.70 25.91 -11.05
N GLY A 611 23.74 26.63 -10.45
CA GLY A 611 23.46 26.62 -9.02
C GLY A 611 24.28 27.66 -8.25
N ASN A 612 24.26 27.55 -6.92
CA ASN A 612 24.94 28.48 -6.02
C ASN A 612 26.33 27.98 -5.56
N GLY A 613 26.87 26.94 -6.17
CA GLY A 613 28.16 26.34 -5.83
C GLY A 613 28.13 25.35 -4.66
N HIS A 614 26.99 25.18 -3.99
CA HIS A 614 26.80 24.22 -2.91
C HIS A 614 26.05 22.97 -3.44
N PHE A 615 26.32 21.82 -2.80
CA PHE A 615 25.73 20.55 -3.15
C PHE A 615 25.27 19.81 -1.91
N ILE A 616 24.17 19.06 -2.02
CA ILE A 616 23.94 17.94 -1.12
C ILE A 616 24.59 16.73 -1.75
N ARG A 617 25.56 16.14 -1.05
CA ARG A 617 26.24 14.91 -1.49
C ARG A 617 25.76 13.75 -0.69
N LEU A 618 25.21 12.76 -1.33
CA LEU A 618 24.67 11.56 -0.71
C LEU A 618 25.46 10.36 -1.23
N ARG A 619 26.08 9.60 -0.34
CA ARG A 619 26.99 8.50 -0.67
C ARG A 619 26.47 7.19 -0.13
N GLY A 620 26.74 6.09 -0.87
CA GLY A 620 26.49 4.75 -0.42
C GLY A 620 25.03 4.40 -0.20
N CYS A 621 24.09 4.98 -0.98
CA CYS A 621 22.66 4.71 -0.82
C CYS A 621 22.34 3.27 -1.17
N LYS A 622 21.72 2.56 -0.21
CA LYS A 622 21.28 1.18 -0.32
C LYS A 622 19.84 1.06 0.16
N GLY A 623 19.21 -0.02 -0.23
CA GLY A 623 17.85 -0.32 0.21
C GLY A 623 16.88 -0.38 -0.96
N HIS A 624 15.87 -1.18 -0.82
CA HIS A 624 15.02 -1.64 -1.90
C HIS A 624 15.90 -2.15 -3.07
N ASN A 625 15.87 -1.45 -4.22
CA ASN A 625 16.68 -1.81 -5.39
C ASN A 625 17.94 -0.95 -5.58
N LEU A 626 18.23 0.04 -4.73
CA LEU A 626 19.40 0.90 -4.86
C LEU A 626 20.71 0.12 -4.64
N LYS A 627 21.67 0.26 -5.57
CA LYS A 627 22.93 -0.49 -5.61
C LYS A 627 24.15 0.35 -5.22
N ASN A 628 24.19 0.79 -3.96
CA ASN A 628 25.30 1.59 -3.42
C ASN A 628 25.54 2.87 -4.23
N VAL A 629 24.49 3.65 -4.38
CA VAL A 629 24.47 4.82 -5.29
C VAL A 629 25.07 6.04 -4.62
N ASP A 630 25.91 6.76 -5.35
CA ASP A 630 26.45 8.07 -5.00
C ASP A 630 25.83 9.14 -5.88
N VAL A 631 25.35 10.23 -5.29
CA VAL A 631 24.64 11.28 -6.02
C VAL A 631 24.91 12.66 -5.42
N ASP A 632 25.06 13.66 -6.31
CA ASP A 632 25.23 15.07 -5.97
C ASP A 632 24.00 15.87 -6.46
N PHE A 633 23.40 16.65 -5.58
CA PHE A 633 22.29 17.53 -5.90
C PHE A 633 22.78 18.99 -5.85
N PRO A 634 22.95 19.69 -6.99
CA PRO A 634 23.36 21.10 -6.99
C PRO A 634 22.24 21.98 -6.40
N LEU A 635 22.59 22.81 -5.42
CA LEU A 635 21.64 23.72 -4.77
C LEU A 635 21.38 24.97 -5.60
N GLY A 636 20.16 25.54 -5.47
CA GLY A 636 19.74 26.71 -6.25
C GLY A 636 19.35 26.39 -7.69
N THR A 637 19.02 25.12 -8.00
CA THR A 637 18.65 24.67 -9.33
C THR A 637 17.31 23.95 -9.34
N PHE A 638 16.77 23.73 -10.54
CA PHE A 638 15.66 22.83 -10.82
C PHE A 638 16.21 21.48 -11.25
N ILE A 639 16.11 20.48 -10.36
CA ILE A 639 16.62 19.13 -10.56
C ILE A 639 15.45 18.20 -10.90
N CYS A 640 15.62 17.39 -11.96
CA CYS A 640 14.68 16.33 -12.29
C CYS A 640 15.31 14.94 -12.07
N VAL A 641 14.74 14.14 -11.16
CA VAL A 641 15.12 12.74 -10.98
C VAL A 641 14.19 11.88 -11.83
N THR A 642 14.76 11.25 -12.85
CA THR A 642 14.02 10.52 -13.89
C THR A 642 14.51 9.07 -14.00
N GLY A 643 13.92 8.32 -14.92
CA GLY A 643 14.25 6.91 -15.19
C GLY A 643 12.99 6.06 -15.36
N VAL A 644 13.14 4.82 -15.82
CA VAL A 644 12.02 3.91 -16.06
C VAL A 644 11.22 3.63 -14.77
N SER A 645 10.01 3.10 -14.93
CA SER A 645 9.17 2.73 -13.78
C SER A 645 9.89 1.66 -12.94
N GLY A 646 9.86 1.83 -11.59
CA GLY A 646 10.56 0.90 -10.68
C GLY A 646 12.09 1.03 -10.64
N SER A 647 12.71 2.04 -11.27
CA SER A 647 14.18 2.21 -11.28
C SER A 647 14.80 2.65 -9.93
N GLY A 648 13.98 3.08 -8.95
CA GLY A 648 14.46 3.47 -7.62
C GLY A 648 14.36 4.97 -7.30
N LYS A 649 13.71 5.79 -8.12
CA LYS A 649 13.52 7.23 -7.92
C LYS A 649 12.96 7.58 -6.54
N SER A 650 11.81 7.01 -6.18
CA SER A 650 11.16 7.26 -4.88
C SER A 650 11.97 6.68 -3.72
N SER A 651 12.75 5.60 -3.94
CA SER A 651 13.68 5.07 -2.93
C SER A 651 14.79 6.07 -2.64
N LEU A 652 15.36 6.71 -3.66
CA LEU A 652 16.42 7.71 -3.51
C LEU A 652 15.89 9.01 -2.87
N VAL A 653 14.81 9.59 -3.41
CA VAL A 653 14.32 10.91 -2.99
C VAL A 653 13.43 10.82 -1.75
N ASN A 654 12.36 10.01 -1.80
CA ASN A 654 11.32 9.99 -0.76
C ASN A 654 11.70 9.11 0.44
N ALA A 655 12.40 8.00 0.22
CA ALA A 655 12.72 7.05 1.28
C ALA A 655 14.16 7.19 1.85
N THR A 656 15.07 7.92 1.15
CA THR A 656 16.44 8.18 1.63
C THR A 656 16.64 9.66 1.93
N LEU A 657 16.65 10.53 0.91
CA LEU A 657 17.00 11.95 1.07
C LEU A 657 16.05 12.71 2.00
N GLN A 658 14.72 12.58 1.78
CA GLN A 658 13.70 13.31 2.55
C GLN A 658 13.74 12.96 4.05
N PRO A 659 13.81 11.68 4.48
CA PRO A 659 13.92 11.34 5.90
C PRO A 659 15.23 11.82 6.54
N ILE A 660 16.37 11.76 5.83
CA ILE A 660 17.66 12.29 6.31
C ILE A 660 17.51 13.77 6.68
N ILE A 661 17.00 14.59 5.75
CA ILE A 661 16.84 16.02 5.96
C ILE A 661 15.82 16.31 7.06
N SER A 662 14.69 15.58 7.08
CA SER A 662 13.66 15.75 8.11
C SER A 662 14.16 15.37 9.50
N ARG A 663 15.00 14.34 9.62
CA ARG A 663 15.64 13.95 10.89
C ARG A 663 16.58 15.06 11.38
N ARG A 664 17.35 15.65 10.49
CA ARG A 664 18.28 16.76 10.82
C ARG A 664 17.54 18.04 11.23
N LEU A 665 16.53 18.46 10.45
CA LEU A 665 15.85 19.76 10.65
C LEU A 665 14.76 19.71 11.72
N TYR A 666 14.00 18.60 11.76
CA TYR A 666 12.76 18.52 12.55
C TYR A 666 12.78 17.39 13.59
N ARG A 667 13.89 16.68 13.77
CA ARG A 667 14.01 15.50 14.66
C ARG A 667 12.93 14.46 14.37
N SER A 668 12.62 14.25 13.08
CA SER A 668 11.64 13.25 12.64
C SER A 668 12.11 11.84 13.03
N LEU A 669 11.18 11.01 13.48
CA LEU A 669 11.43 9.60 13.83
C LEU A 669 11.40 8.67 12.61
N THR A 670 11.17 9.21 11.40
CA THR A 670 11.17 8.40 10.17
C THR A 670 12.60 8.00 9.84
N GLU A 671 12.84 6.71 9.74
CA GLU A 671 14.16 6.17 9.38
C GLU A 671 14.39 6.27 7.87
N PRO A 672 15.55 6.78 7.44
CA PRO A 672 15.97 6.71 6.06
C PRO A 672 16.36 5.27 5.67
N LEU A 673 16.30 4.95 4.37
CA LEU A 673 16.94 3.75 3.86
C LEU A 673 18.46 3.81 4.14
N PRO A 674 19.14 2.66 4.21
CA PRO A 674 20.58 2.62 4.51
C PRO A 674 21.40 3.47 3.53
N TYR A 675 22.28 4.31 4.07
CA TYR A 675 23.21 5.17 3.34
C TYR A 675 24.55 5.20 4.08
N GLY A 676 25.62 5.62 3.39
CA GLY A 676 26.95 5.76 3.98
C GLY A 676 27.13 7.13 4.64
N GLU A 677 27.14 8.18 3.83
CA GLU A 677 27.45 9.54 4.28
C GLU A 677 26.56 10.58 3.56
N VAL A 678 26.35 11.72 4.24
CA VAL A 678 25.65 12.88 3.66
C VAL A 678 26.35 14.16 4.05
N GLU A 679 26.59 15.03 3.07
CA GLU A 679 27.20 16.36 3.24
C GLU A 679 26.28 17.45 2.69
N GLY A 680 26.50 18.71 3.14
CA GLY A 680 25.85 19.91 2.60
C GLY A 680 24.47 20.21 3.18
N LEU A 681 24.04 19.52 4.25
CA LEU A 681 22.75 19.78 4.91
C LEU A 681 22.67 21.13 5.62
N GLU A 682 23.80 21.74 5.95
CA GLU A 682 23.93 23.05 6.57
C GLU A 682 23.46 24.22 5.67
N HIS A 683 23.37 23.96 4.38
CA HIS A 683 22.93 24.97 3.40
C HIS A 683 21.39 25.02 3.26
N ILE A 684 20.66 24.14 3.95
CA ILE A 684 19.19 24.05 3.91
C ILE A 684 18.62 24.36 5.28
N ASP A 685 17.61 25.23 5.33
CA ASP A 685 16.89 25.60 6.55
C ASP A 685 15.49 24.95 6.64
N LYS A 686 14.93 24.52 5.50
CA LYS A 686 13.59 23.97 5.42
C LYS A 686 13.47 22.94 4.29
N VAL A 687 12.71 21.86 4.53
CA VAL A 687 12.27 20.94 3.48
C VAL A 687 10.75 20.97 3.36
N VAL A 688 10.24 21.01 2.13
CA VAL A 688 8.83 20.99 1.79
C VAL A 688 8.57 19.82 0.85
N THR A 689 7.78 18.86 1.30
CA THR A 689 7.40 17.73 0.47
C THR A 689 5.99 17.93 -0.08
N VAL A 690 5.85 17.84 -1.39
CA VAL A 690 4.57 17.97 -2.12
C VAL A 690 4.28 16.66 -2.83
N ASP A 691 3.41 15.88 -2.23
CA ASP A 691 2.95 14.58 -2.73
C ASP A 691 1.46 14.60 -3.10
N GLN A 692 0.97 13.54 -3.73
CA GLN A 692 -0.43 13.38 -4.16
C GLN A 692 -1.40 13.05 -3.00
N SER A 693 -0.93 12.96 -1.75
CA SER A 693 -1.78 12.65 -0.62
C SER A 693 -2.87 13.71 -0.41
N PRO A 694 -4.06 13.34 0.04
CA PRO A 694 -5.15 14.29 0.30
C PRO A 694 -4.76 15.37 1.31
N LEU A 695 -5.32 16.58 1.19
CA LEU A 695 -5.11 17.70 2.12
C LEU A 695 -5.54 17.42 3.57
N GLY A 696 -6.29 16.34 3.77
CA GLY A 696 -6.77 15.87 5.07
C GLY A 696 -7.74 14.71 4.92
N ARG A 697 -7.96 14.01 6.02
CA ARG A 697 -8.77 12.77 6.05
C ARG A 697 -10.27 12.99 6.20
N THR A 698 -10.72 14.23 6.39
CA THR A 698 -12.13 14.53 6.66
C THR A 698 -12.73 15.47 5.63
N PRO A 699 -14.04 15.42 5.35
CA PRO A 699 -14.73 16.35 4.46
C PRO A 699 -14.63 17.83 4.86
N ARG A 700 -14.15 18.13 6.07
CA ARG A 700 -13.93 19.49 6.59
C ARG A 700 -12.65 20.12 6.06
N SER A 701 -11.69 19.31 5.64
CA SER A 701 -10.48 19.79 4.99
C SER A 701 -10.81 20.31 3.60
N ASN A 702 -10.39 21.54 3.29
CA ASN A 702 -10.64 22.21 2.03
C ASN A 702 -9.51 23.22 1.71
N PRO A 703 -9.42 23.75 0.49
CA PRO A 703 -8.39 24.72 0.10
C PRO A 703 -8.28 25.93 1.02
N ALA A 704 -9.41 26.49 1.45
CA ALA A 704 -9.40 27.69 2.33
C ALA A 704 -8.83 27.40 3.71
N THR A 705 -9.10 26.20 4.29
CA THR A 705 -8.55 25.82 5.59
C THR A 705 -7.07 25.46 5.51
N TYR A 706 -6.65 24.79 4.45
CA TYR A 706 -5.27 24.36 4.26
C TYR A 706 -4.31 25.53 4.04
N THR A 707 -4.69 26.51 3.22
CA THR A 707 -3.90 27.73 2.97
C THR A 707 -3.97 28.74 4.12
N GLY A 708 -4.81 28.48 5.12
CA GLY A 708 -5.02 29.39 6.26
C GLY A 708 -5.83 30.64 5.94
N VAL A 709 -6.29 30.85 4.69
CA VAL A 709 -7.10 32.02 4.30
C VAL A 709 -8.46 32.06 5.03
N PHE A 710 -8.98 30.89 5.40
CA PHE A 710 -10.24 30.79 6.13
C PHE A 710 -10.20 31.48 7.50
N THR A 711 -9.03 31.55 8.13
CA THR A 711 -8.87 32.32 9.38
C THR A 711 -9.08 33.81 9.15
N ASP A 712 -8.53 34.35 8.08
CA ASP A 712 -8.69 35.78 7.74
C ASP A 712 -10.14 36.08 7.32
N ILE A 713 -10.78 35.18 6.59
CA ILE A 713 -12.21 35.31 6.24
C ILE A 713 -13.08 35.30 7.51
N ARG A 714 -12.83 34.45 8.46
CA ARG A 714 -13.58 34.42 9.73
C ARG A 714 -13.39 35.74 10.52
N ASN A 715 -12.18 36.22 10.58
CA ASN A 715 -11.87 37.49 11.25
C ASN A 715 -12.58 38.67 10.58
N LEU A 716 -12.69 38.68 9.25
CA LEU A 716 -13.48 39.64 8.52
C LEU A 716 -14.95 39.61 8.96
N PHE A 717 -15.57 38.41 8.98
CA PHE A 717 -16.96 38.28 9.35
C PHE A 717 -17.24 38.64 10.82
N VAL A 718 -16.31 38.42 11.73
CA VAL A 718 -16.40 38.83 13.15
C VAL A 718 -16.41 40.36 13.27
N ASN A 719 -15.67 41.08 12.43
CA ASN A 719 -15.55 42.50 12.46
C ASN A 719 -16.73 43.25 11.83
N LEU A 720 -17.66 42.57 11.21
CA LEU A 720 -18.87 43.19 10.65
C LEU A 720 -19.78 43.78 11.75
N PRO A 721 -20.47 44.91 11.50
CA PRO A 721 -21.34 45.53 12.46
C PRO A 721 -22.37 44.57 13.07
N GLU A 722 -23.03 43.78 12.24
CA GLU A 722 -24.03 42.78 12.67
C GLU A 722 -23.46 41.75 13.62
N SER A 723 -22.25 41.26 13.37
CA SER A 723 -21.54 40.30 14.24
C SER A 723 -21.19 40.90 15.58
N LYS A 724 -20.77 42.18 15.59
CA LYS A 724 -20.47 42.91 16.83
C LYS A 724 -21.70 43.13 17.68
N ILE A 725 -22.81 43.52 17.05
CA ILE A 725 -24.11 43.72 17.76
C ILE A 725 -24.55 42.42 18.40
N ARG A 726 -24.39 41.30 17.72
CA ARG A 726 -24.77 39.96 18.22
C ARG A 726 -23.73 39.32 19.16
N GLY A 727 -22.58 39.96 19.37
CA GLY A 727 -21.50 39.45 20.23
C GLY A 727 -20.82 38.17 19.66
N TYR A 728 -20.80 37.98 18.34
CA TYR A 728 -20.25 36.81 17.72
C TYR A 728 -18.73 36.77 17.75
N LYS A 729 -18.15 35.68 18.22
CA LYS A 729 -16.71 35.42 18.30
C LYS A 729 -16.23 34.59 17.08
N PRO A 730 -14.91 34.51 16.79
CA PRO A 730 -14.38 33.73 15.64
C PRO A 730 -14.83 32.27 15.58
N GLY A 731 -15.14 31.66 16.73
CA GLY A 731 -15.67 30.29 16.80
C GLY A 731 -17.06 30.14 16.16
N ARG A 732 -17.88 31.22 16.13
CA ARG A 732 -19.22 31.21 15.50
C ARG A 732 -19.13 30.93 14.00
N PHE A 733 -18.12 31.45 13.34
CA PHE A 733 -17.87 31.30 11.92
C PHE A 733 -16.99 30.10 11.59
N SER A 734 -16.75 29.19 12.56
CA SER A 734 -16.03 27.95 12.34
C SER A 734 -17.00 26.76 12.21
N PHE A 735 -16.94 26.03 11.12
CA PHE A 735 -17.71 24.79 10.96
C PHE A 735 -17.13 23.63 11.79
N ASN A 736 -15.98 23.79 12.44
CA ASN A 736 -15.39 22.80 13.35
C ASN A 736 -15.84 23.00 14.82
N ALA A 737 -16.20 24.22 15.20
CA ALA A 737 -16.61 24.56 16.57
C ALA A 737 -18.14 24.48 16.74
N LYS A 738 -18.59 24.11 17.95
CA LYS A 738 -20.01 24.19 18.32
C LYS A 738 -20.47 25.65 18.37
N GLY A 739 -21.76 25.88 18.15
CA GLY A 739 -22.43 27.19 18.29
C GLY A 739 -22.77 27.86 16.94
N GLY A 740 -21.99 27.74 15.90
CA GLY A 740 -22.30 28.31 14.57
C GLY A 740 -22.48 27.28 13.46
N ARG A 741 -22.00 26.06 13.65
CA ARG A 741 -22.13 24.98 12.70
C ARG A 741 -23.52 24.34 12.72
N CYS A 742 -23.89 23.68 11.64
CA CYS A 742 -25.03 22.77 11.64
C CYS A 742 -24.72 21.56 12.52
N GLU A 743 -25.52 21.32 13.56
CA GLU A 743 -25.28 20.22 14.48
C GLU A 743 -25.69 18.85 13.88
N VAL A 744 -26.64 18.82 12.95
CA VAL A 744 -27.07 17.56 12.26
C VAL A 744 -25.92 16.93 11.48
N CYS A 745 -25.16 17.70 10.68
CA CYS A 745 -23.99 17.20 9.98
C CYS A 745 -22.67 17.53 10.71
N SER A 746 -22.73 18.08 11.91
CA SER A 746 -21.57 18.51 12.68
C SER A 746 -20.59 19.40 11.89
N GLY A 747 -21.10 20.21 10.96
CA GLY A 747 -20.30 21.10 10.10
C GLY A 747 -19.66 20.43 8.86
N ASN A 748 -19.94 19.16 8.58
CA ASN A 748 -19.44 18.49 7.39
C ASN A 748 -20.10 19.02 6.11
N GLY A 749 -21.36 19.42 6.18
CA GLY A 749 -22.19 19.79 5.02
C GLY A 749 -22.82 18.58 4.34
N TYR A 750 -22.27 17.39 4.56
CA TYR A 750 -22.69 16.11 3.96
C TYR A 750 -22.86 15.06 5.06
N LYS A 751 -23.68 14.05 4.78
CA LYS A 751 -23.77 12.80 5.54
C LYS A 751 -23.10 11.72 4.69
N SER A 752 -22.22 10.92 5.29
CA SER A 752 -21.66 9.72 4.63
C SER A 752 -22.65 8.58 4.83
N VAL A 753 -23.07 7.97 3.74
CA VAL A 753 -23.82 6.72 3.75
C VAL A 753 -22.82 5.61 3.46
N GLU A 754 -22.53 4.80 4.48
CA GLU A 754 -21.64 3.65 4.34
C GLU A 754 -22.31 2.58 3.47
N MET A 755 -21.62 2.16 2.42
CA MET A 755 -22.09 1.10 1.54
C MET A 755 -21.15 -0.10 1.67
N ASN A 756 -21.69 -1.27 2.08
CA ASN A 756 -20.90 -2.44 2.46
C ASN A 756 -19.93 -2.96 1.39
N PHE A 757 -20.19 -2.72 0.10
CA PHE A 757 -19.38 -3.23 -1.03
C PHE A 757 -19.04 -2.16 -2.06
N LEU A 758 -19.47 -0.92 -1.86
CA LEU A 758 -19.24 0.23 -2.74
C LEU A 758 -18.58 1.37 -1.96
N PRO A 759 -17.95 2.34 -2.63
CA PRO A 759 -17.45 3.53 -1.96
C PRO A 759 -18.57 4.29 -1.24
N ASP A 760 -18.26 4.86 -0.07
CA ASP A 760 -19.21 5.69 0.68
C ASP A 760 -19.76 6.83 -0.17
N VAL A 761 -21.08 7.02 -0.14
CA VAL A 761 -21.74 8.12 -0.84
C VAL A 761 -21.93 9.30 0.09
N LEU A 762 -21.54 10.49 -0.35
CA LEU A 762 -21.72 11.75 0.37
C LEU A 762 -23.02 12.41 -0.09
N VAL A 763 -24.03 12.41 0.78
CA VAL A 763 -25.33 13.07 0.52
C VAL A 763 -25.38 14.43 1.20
N PRO A 764 -25.81 15.53 0.52
CA PRO A 764 -25.95 16.85 1.15
C PRO A 764 -26.86 16.76 2.39
N CYS A 765 -26.46 17.47 3.45
CA CYS A 765 -27.24 17.50 4.69
C CYS A 765 -28.55 18.25 4.46
N GLU A 766 -29.68 17.60 4.63
CA GLU A 766 -31.02 18.19 4.47
C GLU A 766 -31.25 19.42 5.36
N ALA A 767 -30.79 19.39 6.62
CA ALA A 767 -31.01 20.47 7.58
C ALA A 767 -30.28 21.78 7.19
N CYS A 768 -29.12 21.72 6.53
CA CYS A 768 -28.39 22.94 6.14
C CYS A 768 -28.25 23.10 4.61
N GLY A 769 -28.80 22.17 3.82
CA GLY A 769 -28.65 22.19 2.35
C GLY A 769 -27.19 22.23 1.89
N GLY A 770 -26.29 21.50 2.56
CA GLY A 770 -24.84 21.53 2.27
C GLY A 770 -24.07 22.72 2.80
N LYS A 771 -24.72 23.74 3.41
CA LYS A 771 -24.12 25.02 3.80
C LYS A 771 -23.23 24.96 5.04
N ARG A 772 -23.18 23.86 5.78
CA ARG A 772 -22.32 23.60 6.98
C ARG A 772 -22.67 24.39 8.24
N TYR A 773 -23.44 25.47 8.17
CA TYR A 773 -23.76 26.39 9.27
C TYR A 773 -25.24 26.38 9.62
N ASN A 774 -25.55 26.86 10.81
CA ASN A 774 -26.92 27.11 11.22
C ASN A 774 -27.45 28.42 10.58
N ARG A 775 -28.77 28.58 10.57
CA ARG A 775 -29.48 29.71 9.94
C ARG A 775 -29.01 31.07 10.43
N GLU A 776 -28.84 31.23 11.75
CA GLU A 776 -28.43 32.49 12.37
C GLU A 776 -27.02 32.95 11.93
N THR A 777 -26.07 32.04 11.77
CA THR A 777 -24.73 32.37 11.28
C THR A 777 -24.75 32.80 9.81
N LEU A 778 -25.69 32.23 9.02
CA LEU A 778 -25.84 32.56 7.59
C LEU A 778 -26.50 33.93 7.34
N GLU A 779 -27.15 34.50 8.35
CA GLU A 779 -27.75 35.84 8.26
C GLU A 779 -26.71 36.94 8.16
N VAL A 780 -25.52 36.75 8.77
CA VAL A 780 -24.41 37.70 8.67
C VAL A 780 -23.83 37.71 7.26
N LYS A 781 -23.84 38.82 6.60
CA LYS A 781 -23.43 38.98 5.19
C LYS A 781 -22.36 40.04 5.01
N PHE A 782 -21.36 39.76 4.17
CA PHE A 782 -20.38 40.72 3.65
C PHE A 782 -20.60 40.86 2.14
N LYS A 783 -20.74 42.11 1.64
CA LYS A 783 -21.12 42.42 0.24
C LYS A 783 -22.31 41.51 -0.24
N GLY A 784 -23.31 41.30 0.62
CA GLY A 784 -24.50 40.49 0.32
C GLY A 784 -24.31 38.97 0.35
N LYS A 785 -23.13 38.45 0.69
CA LYS A 785 -22.80 37.04 0.73
C LYS A 785 -22.57 36.55 2.15
N SER A 786 -23.15 35.39 2.52
CA SER A 786 -22.88 34.69 3.78
C SER A 786 -21.52 33.97 3.73
N ILE A 787 -21.02 33.53 4.88
CA ILE A 787 -19.78 32.75 4.95
C ILE A 787 -19.86 31.43 4.17
N ALA A 788 -21.03 30.81 4.06
CA ALA A 788 -21.25 29.62 3.24
C ALA A 788 -21.17 29.95 1.74
N ASP A 789 -21.76 31.08 1.32
CA ASP A 789 -21.68 31.55 -0.07
C ASP A 789 -20.23 31.87 -0.47
N VAL A 790 -19.43 32.40 0.47
CA VAL A 790 -17.99 32.64 0.25
C VAL A 790 -17.22 31.32 0.06
N LEU A 791 -17.52 30.29 0.86
CA LEU A 791 -16.92 28.96 0.69
C LEU A 791 -17.33 28.28 -0.62
N ASP A 792 -18.53 28.61 -1.15
CA ASP A 792 -19.01 28.08 -2.44
C ASP A 792 -18.50 28.86 -3.68
N MET A 793 -17.82 30.00 -3.46
CA MET A 793 -17.17 30.75 -4.54
C MET A 793 -15.98 29.95 -5.10
N THR A 794 -15.84 30.00 -6.44
CA THR A 794 -14.58 29.60 -7.07
C THR A 794 -13.48 30.58 -6.68
N ILE A 795 -12.21 30.13 -6.75
CA ILE A 795 -11.04 30.97 -6.46
C ILE A 795 -11.05 32.24 -7.33
N ASN A 796 -11.39 32.12 -8.63
CA ASN A 796 -11.51 33.28 -9.51
C ASN A 796 -12.54 34.30 -9.02
N GLN A 797 -13.73 33.84 -8.58
CA GLN A 797 -14.77 34.73 -8.03
C GLN A 797 -14.33 35.36 -6.70
N ALA A 798 -13.61 34.58 -5.86
CA ALA A 798 -13.13 35.04 -4.59
C ALA A 798 -12.03 36.11 -4.74
N VAL A 799 -11.17 36.02 -5.76
CA VAL A 799 -10.17 37.07 -6.10
C VAL A 799 -10.88 38.40 -6.42
N GLU A 800 -11.92 38.35 -7.25
CA GLU A 800 -12.73 39.53 -7.58
C GLU A 800 -13.51 40.08 -6.38
N PHE A 801 -14.05 39.19 -5.53
CA PHE A 801 -14.86 39.55 -4.37
C PHE A 801 -14.05 40.20 -3.26
N PHE A 802 -12.81 39.75 -3.02
CA PHE A 802 -11.91 40.24 -1.98
C PHE A 802 -10.85 41.22 -2.49
N ASP A 803 -11.06 41.86 -3.62
CA ASP A 803 -10.13 42.80 -4.26
C ASP A 803 -9.56 43.85 -3.34
N ALA A 804 -10.40 44.41 -2.43
CA ALA A 804 -10.05 45.46 -1.46
C ALA A 804 -9.46 44.91 -0.14
N ILE A 805 -9.19 43.63 0.00
CA ILE A 805 -8.73 43.03 1.27
C ILE A 805 -7.40 42.28 1.05
N PRO A 806 -6.25 42.96 1.15
CA PRO A 806 -4.94 42.39 0.80
C PRO A 806 -4.58 41.14 1.57
N ALA A 807 -4.95 41.02 2.86
CA ALA A 807 -4.66 39.88 3.71
C ALA A 807 -5.30 38.56 3.18
N ILE A 808 -6.49 38.65 2.60
CA ILE A 808 -7.20 37.57 1.98
C ILE A 808 -6.77 37.37 0.53
N LEU A 809 -6.72 38.48 -0.23
CA LEU A 809 -6.43 38.49 -1.66
C LEU A 809 -5.08 37.84 -1.99
N ASN A 810 -4.03 38.20 -1.25
CA ASN A 810 -2.69 37.65 -1.50
C ASN A 810 -2.64 36.11 -1.40
N LYS A 811 -3.34 35.52 -0.43
CA LYS A 811 -3.39 34.08 -0.26
C LYS A 811 -4.24 33.39 -1.32
N ILE A 812 -5.34 34.00 -1.77
CA ILE A 812 -6.22 33.44 -2.81
C ILE A 812 -5.57 33.61 -4.19
N LYS A 813 -4.86 34.67 -4.44
CA LYS A 813 -4.20 34.96 -5.72
C LYS A 813 -3.13 33.90 -6.04
N VAL A 814 -2.41 33.40 -5.04
CA VAL A 814 -1.45 32.32 -5.22
C VAL A 814 -2.14 31.02 -5.68
N LEU A 815 -3.34 30.72 -5.14
CA LEU A 815 -4.13 29.57 -5.62
C LEU A 815 -4.55 29.73 -7.09
N GLN A 816 -4.84 30.96 -7.53
CA GLN A 816 -5.13 31.25 -8.92
C GLN A 816 -3.90 31.10 -9.81
N GLU A 817 -2.73 31.58 -9.35
CA GLU A 817 -1.44 31.51 -10.05
C GLU A 817 -0.98 30.08 -10.31
N VAL A 818 -1.30 29.12 -9.42
CA VAL A 818 -1.03 27.69 -9.65
C VAL A 818 -2.07 26.99 -10.53
N GLY A 819 -2.97 27.73 -11.20
CA GLY A 819 -3.96 27.20 -12.12
C GLY A 819 -5.22 26.62 -11.46
N LEU A 820 -5.49 26.89 -10.17
CA LEU A 820 -6.64 26.38 -9.44
C LEU A 820 -7.84 27.33 -9.39
N GLY A 821 -7.90 28.31 -10.30
CA GLY A 821 -8.96 29.33 -10.32
C GLY A 821 -10.39 28.80 -10.40
N TYR A 822 -10.57 27.59 -10.87
CA TYR A 822 -11.87 26.94 -11.07
C TYR A 822 -12.43 26.20 -9.87
N ILE A 823 -11.57 25.79 -8.89
CA ILE A 823 -12.04 25.05 -7.70
C ILE A 823 -12.72 26.01 -6.72
N LYS A 824 -13.61 25.46 -5.86
CA LYS A 824 -14.27 26.23 -4.82
C LYS A 824 -13.38 26.33 -3.58
N LEU A 825 -13.42 27.47 -2.86
CA LEU A 825 -12.70 27.67 -1.60
C LEU A 825 -13.01 26.60 -0.55
N GLY A 826 -14.29 26.22 -0.43
CA GLY A 826 -14.79 25.22 0.52
C GLY A 826 -14.92 23.80 -0.04
N GLN A 827 -14.36 23.50 -1.21
CA GLN A 827 -14.44 22.16 -1.83
C GLN A 827 -13.80 21.12 -0.92
N PRO A 828 -14.51 20.02 -0.56
CA PRO A 828 -13.94 18.97 0.29
C PRO A 828 -12.69 18.37 -0.34
N SER A 829 -11.64 18.12 0.45
CA SER A 829 -10.38 17.51 -0.03
C SER A 829 -10.56 16.13 -0.66
N SER A 830 -11.59 15.40 -0.25
CA SER A 830 -11.92 14.07 -0.81
C SER A 830 -12.43 14.14 -2.26
N THR A 831 -12.87 15.30 -2.74
CA THR A 831 -13.37 15.53 -4.12
C THR A 831 -12.31 16.15 -5.03
N LEU A 832 -11.13 16.48 -4.50
CA LEU A 832 -10.01 16.98 -5.28
C LEU A 832 -9.21 15.81 -5.87
N SER A 833 -8.72 16.00 -7.10
CA SER A 833 -7.74 15.09 -7.69
C SER A 833 -6.39 15.15 -6.98
N GLY A 834 -5.52 14.15 -7.20
CA GLY A 834 -4.16 14.14 -6.65
C GLY A 834 -3.36 15.38 -7.05
N GLY A 835 -3.39 15.76 -8.33
CA GLY A 835 -2.72 16.95 -8.85
C GLY A 835 -3.29 18.26 -8.32
N GLU A 836 -4.61 18.35 -8.09
CA GLU A 836 -5.21 19.53 -7.45
C GLU A 836 -4.75 19.65 -5.99
N CYS A 837 -4.68 18.54 -5.24
CA CYS A 837 -4.17 18.52 -3.89
C CYS A 837 -2.70 18.98 -3.83
N GLN A 838 -1.84 18.52 -4.74
CA GLN A 838 -0.45 18.97 -4.85
C GLN A 838 -0.36 20.47 -5.10
N ARG A 839 -1.13 21.00 -6.05
CA ARG A 839 -1.12 22.43 -6.35
C ARG A 839 -1.63 23.29 -5.19
N VAL A 840 -2.61 22.81 -4.40
CA VAL A 840 -3.03 23.52 -3.16
C VAL A 840 -1.90 23.52 -2.13
N LYS A 841 -1.18 22.40 -1.95
CA LYS A 841 -0.01 22.33 -1.05
C LYS A 841 1.07 23.30 -1.49
N LEU A 842 1.40 23.30 -2.78
CA LEU A 842 2.38 24.21 -3.35
C LEU A 842 1.98 25.69 -3.15
N ALA A 843 0.71 26.05 -3.41
CA ALA A 843 0.19 27.39 -3.19
C ALA A 843 0.28 27.82 -1.72
N ALA A 844 0.01 26.92 -0.78
CA ALA A 844 0.12 27.20 0.65
C ALA A 844 1.56 27.52 1.07
N GLU A 845 2.56 26.87 0.48
CA GLU A 845 3.98 27.17 0.73
C GLU A 845 4.43 28.44 0.05
N LEU A 846 4.00 28.70 -1.18
CA LEU A 846 4.30 29.95 -1.90
C LEU A 846 3.76 31.20 -1.20
N ALA A 847 2.65 31.07 -0.47
CA ALA A 847 2.06 32.14 0.30
C ALA A 847 2.84 32.48 1.58
N LYS A 848 3.81 31.66 1.99
CA LYS A 848 4.67 31.90 3.16
C LYS A 848 5.89 32.74 2.80
N ARG A 849 6.51 33.36 3.83
CA ARG A 849 7.77 34.06 3.66
C ARG A 849 8.87 33.10 3.30
N ASP A 850 9.63 33.40 2.29
CA ASP A 850 10.70 32.59 1.72
C ASP A 850 12.06 33.02 2.28
N THR A 851 12.97 32.06 2.51
CA THR A 851 14.32 32.27 3.01
C THR A 851 15.39 32.14 1.91
N GLY A 852 15.02 31.63 0.73
CA GLY A 852 15.95 31.32 -0.36
C GLY A 852 16.85 30.10 -0.12
N LYS A 853 16.62 29.34 0.98
CA LYS A 853 17.35 28.10 1.34
C LYS A 853 16.42 26.91 1.54
N THR A 854 15.23 26.98 0.98
CA THR A 854 14.24 25.90 1.10
C THR A 854 14.44 24.85 0.00
N LEU A 855 14.43 23.58 0.40
CA LEU A 855 14.38 22.44 -0.52
C LEU A 855 12.95 22.01 -0.75
N TYR A 856 12.49 22.06 -1.99
CA TYR A 856 11.20 21.56 -2.41
C TYR A 856 11.35 20.17 -3.05
N LEU A 857 10.66 19.18 -2.52
CA LEU A 857 10.60 17.81 -3.06
C LEU A 857 9.20 17.58 -3.63
N LEU A 858 9.09 17.37 -4.92
CA LEU A 858 7.82 17.14 -5.62
C LEU A 858 7.82 15.75 -6.22
N ASP A 859 6.76 14.98 -5.96
CA ASP A 859 6.60 13.63 -6.47
C ASP A 859 5.56 13.62 -7.59
N GLU A 860 6.00 13.40 -8.83
CA GLU A 860 5.18 13.37 -10.05
C GLU A 860 4.17 14.54 -10.14
N PRO A 861 4.63 15.81 -10.12
CA PRO A 861 3.73 16.95 -10.03
C PRO A 861 2.92 17.20 -11.31
N THR A 862 3.22 16.56 -12.43
CA THR A 862 2.51 16.68 -13.71
C THR A 862 1.34 15.74 -13.87
N THR A 863 1.12 14.88 -12.88
CA THR A 863 0.03 13.88 -12.91
C THR A 863 -1.34 14.54 -13.13
N GLY A 864 -2.08 14.08 -14.15
CA GLY A 864 -3.42 14.58 -14.46
C GLY A 864 -3.46 16.02 -14.99
N LEU A 865 -2.35 16.55 -15.48
CA LEU A 865 -2.27 17.90 -16.03
C LEU A 865 -2.28 17.91 -17.55
N HIS A 866 -3.09 18.80 -18.11
CA HIS A 866 -3.01 19.16 -19.51
C HIS A 866 -1.72 20.00 -19.78
N PHE A 867 -1.23 20.03 -21.01
CA PHE A 867 -0.03 20.77 -21.41
C PHE A 867 -0.01 22.24 -20.94
N GLU A 868 -1.14 22.95 -21.01
CA GLU A 868 -1.24 24.34 -20.51
C GLU A 868 -1.08 24.41 -18.99
N ASP A 869 -1.62 23.43 -18.25
CA ASP A 869 -1.46 23.36 -16.79
C ASP A 869 -0.01 23.06 -16.41
N ILE A 870 0.70 22.21 -17.20
CA ILE A 870 2.14 21.94 -17.03
C ILE A 870 2.95 23.21 -17.23
N LYS A 871 2.63 24.02 -18.24
CA LYS A 871 3.29 25.30 -18.48
C LYS A 871 3.13 26.24 -17.28
N ILE A 872 1.93 26.33 -16.72
CA ILE A 872 1.66 27.13 -15.50
C ILE A 872 2.50 26.58 -14.33
N LEU A 873 2.52 25.27 -14.11
CA LEU A 873 3.31 24.65 -13.04
C LEU A 873 4.80 24.99 -13.19
N LEU A 874 5.37 24.80 -14.38
CA LEU A 874 6.77 25.15 -14.65
C LEU A 874 7.09 26.60 -14.35
N SER A 875 6.18 27.55 -14.70
CA SER A 875 6.38 28.95 -14.36
C SER A 875 6.43 29.21 -12.86
N VAL A 876 5.71 28.43 -12.08
CA VAL A 876 5.70 28.51 -10.62
C VAL A 876 7.00 27.94 -10.04
N LEU A 877 7.45 26.78 -10.52
CA LEU A 877 8.72 26.16 -10.10
C LEU A 877 9.90 27.06 -10.43
N GLU A 878 9.88 27.68 -11.59
CA GLU A 878 10.85 28.67 -12.04
C GLU A 878 10.96 29.86 -11.06
N LYS A 879 9.82 30.43 -10.63
CA LYS A 879 9.79 31.50 -9.63
C LYS A 879 10.39 31.08 -8.28
N LEU A 880 10.23 29.82 -7.87
CA LEU A 880 10.83 29.30 -6.64
C LEU A 880 12.36 29.24 -6.73
N VAL A 881 12.89 28.75 -7.85
CA VAL A 881 14.33 28.64 -8.07
C VAL A 881 14.97 30.01 -8.21
N GLN A 882 14.30 30.97 -8.90
CA GLN A 882 14.77 32.37 -9.01
C GLN A 882 14.93 33.08 -7.65
N LYS A 883 14.19 32.65 -6.63
CA LYS A 883 14.33 33.11 -5.25
C LYS A 883 15.48 32.49 -4.48
N GLY A 884 16.29 31.62 -5.11
CA GLY A 884 17.44 30.93 -4.51
C GLY A 884 17.14 29.55 -3.95
N ASN A 885 15.89 29.07 -4.01
CA ASN A 885 15.50 27.76 -3.51
C ASN A 885 15.97 26.64 -4.45
N THR A 886 16.01 25.41 -3.93
CA THR A 886 16.26 24.22 -4.71
C THR A 886 14.97 23.45 -4.89
N VAL A 887 14.69 23.03 -6.12
CA VAL A 887 13.53 22.19 -6.45
C VAL A 887 14.01 20.85 -6.98
N ILE A 888 13.62 19.76 -6.34
CA ILE A 888 13.84 18.39 -6.83
C ILE A 888 12.48 17.81 -7.18
N THR A 889 12.30 17.39 -8.41
CA THR A 889 11.09 16.67 -8.84
C THR A 889 11.43 15.27 -9.31
N THR A 890 10.59 14.29 -8.95
CA THR A 890 10.56 13.01 -9.65
C THR A 890 9.51 13.09 -10.73
N ASP A 891 9.86 12.93 -12.01
CA ASP A 891 8.89 13.01 -13.10
C ASP A 891 9.30 12.15 -14.30
N HIS A 892 8.31 11.81 -15.13
CA HIS A 892 8.46 11.11 -16.40
C HIS A 892 8.09 11.96 -17.61
N ASN A 893 7.47 13.12 -17.38
CA ASN A 893 7.00 13.99 -18.44
C ASN A 893 8.17 14.70 -19.12
N MET A 894 8.29 14.51 -20.45
CA MET A 894 9.42 15.07 -21.23
C MET A 894 9.41 16.59 -21.24
N ASP A 895 8.25 17.24 -21.13
CA ASP A 895 8.15 18.70 -21.06
C ASP A 895 8.77 19.26 -19.78
N VAL A 896 8.69 18.54 -18.67
CA VAL A 896 9.34 18.88 -17.41
C VAL A 896 10.83 18.58 -17.47
N ILE A 897 11.20 17.38 -17.95
CA ILE A 897 12.58 16.92 -18.03
C ILE A 897 13.43 17.87 -18.90
N LYS A 898 12.90 18.28 -20.07
CA LYS A 898 13.61 19.21 -20.97
C LYS A 898 13.77 20.63 -20.39
N CYS A 899 12.95 21.00 -19.38
CA CYS A 899 13.02 22.32 -18.72
C CYS A 899 13.92 22.32 -17.48
N ALA A 900 14.38 21.16 -16.98
CA ALA A 900 15.23 21.07 -15.79
C ALA A 900 16.63 21.66 -16.04
N ASP A 901 17.27 22.21 -14.99
CA ASP A 901 18.67 22.63 -15.04
C ASP A 901 19.62 21.43 -14.95
N TYR A 902 19.22 20.43 -14.14
CA TYR A 902 20.02 19.24 -13.89
C TYR A 902 19.13 17.98 -13.85
N ILE A 903 19.59 16.90 -14.43
CA ILE A 903 18.91 15.62 -14.47
C ILE A 903 19.74 14.57 -13.75
N ILE A 904 19.05 13.67 -13.02
CA ILE A 904 19.61 12.45 -12.47
C ILE A 904 18.74 11.30 -12.99
N ASP A 905 19.31 10.48 -13.88
CA ASP A 905 18.60 9.37 -14.53
C ASP A 905 18.96 8.04 -13.89
N LEU A 906 17.95 7.35 -13.31
CA LEU A 906 18.12 6.04 -12.69
C LEU A 906 17.68 4.91 -13.63
N GLY A 907 18.41 3.81 -13.61
CA GLY A 907 18.13 2.66 -14.46
C GLY A 907 19.17 1.55 -14.28
N PRO A 908 19.44 0.80 -15.38
CA PRO A 908 18.85 0.92 -16.74
C PRO A 908 17.41 0.42 -16.83
N GLU A 909 16.99 -0.52 -15.98
CA GLU A 909 15.68 -1.15 -15.94
C GLU A 909 14.98 -0.90 -14.58
N GLY A 910 13.78 -1.48 -14.40
CA GLY A 910 13.08 -1.53 -13.11
C GLY A 910 13.54 -2.68 -12.21
N GLY A 911 13.10 -2.68 -10.94
CA GLY A 911 13.32 -3.78 -10.00
C GLY A 911 14.78 -4.09 -9.73
N ARG A 912 15.13 -5.38 -9.73
CA ARG A 912 16.50 -5.86 -9.44
C ARG A 912 17.54 -5.41 -10.48
N ASN A 913 17.13 -5.15 -11.71
CA ASN A 913 18.00 -4.70 -12.78
C ASN A 913 18.15 -3.16 -12.83
N GLY A 914 17.41 -2.44 -11.98
CA GLY A 914 17.54 -1.01 -11.76
C GLY A 914 18.48 -0.64 -10.63
N GLY A 915 18.29 0.56 -10.08
CA GLY A 915 18.93 1.03 -8.86
C GLY A 915 20.33 1.58 -9.04
N ASN A 916 20.76 1.90 -10.27
CA ASN A 916 22.01 2.59 -10.57
C ASN A 916 21.73 3.97 -11.16
N ILE A 917 22.68 4.91 -11.05
CA ILE A 917 22.66 6.14 -11.85
C ILE A 917 23.23 5.79 -13.23
N VAL A 918 22.43 6.04 -14.27
CA VAL A 918 22.79 5.76 -15.66
C VAL A 918 23.38 7.00 -16.33
N ALA A 919 22.82 8.15 -15.99
CA ALA A 919 23.26 9.45 -16.51
C ALA A 919 22.96 10.57 -15.52
N PHE A 920 23.74 11.62 -15.54
CA PHE A 920 23.49 12.87 -14.80
C PHE A 920 24.10 14.05 -15.56
N GLY A 921 23.61 15.25 -15.28
CA GLY A 921 24.06 16.47 -15.90
C GLY A 921 22.94 17.31 -16.48
N THR A 922 23.23 18.23 -17.40
CA THR A 922 22.21 19.01 -18.11
C THR A 922 21.39 18.12 -19.05
N PRO A 923 20.16 18.54 -19.43
CA PRO A 923 19.36 17.77 -20.40
C PRO A 923 20.11 17.43 -21.68
N GLU A 924 20.93 18.34 -22.18
CA GLU A 924 21.74 18.16 -23.39
C GLU A 924 22.82 17.09 -23.20
N GLN A 925 23.44 17.05 -22.00
CA GLN A 925 24.43 16.02 -21.65
C GLN A 925 23.81 14.63 -21.55
N VAL A 926 22.65 14.53 -20.86
CA VAL A 926 21.93 13.28 -20.69
C VAL A 926 21.39 12.75 -22.03
N ALA A 927 20.92 13.60 -22.94
CA ALA A 927 20.46 13.23 -24.28
C ALA A 927 21.56 12.58 -25.14
N ASN A 928 22.83 12.86 -24.86
CA ASN A 928 23.99 12.27 -25.56
C ASN A 928 24.50 10.96 -24.91
N GLN A 929 23.98 10.55 -23.76
CA GLN A 929 24.36 9.32 -23.09
C GLN A 929 23.67 8.10 -23.74
N LYS A 930 24.44 7.20 -24.31
CA LYS A 930 23.92 6.01 -25.05
C LYS A 930 23.14 5.05 -24.15
N ASN A 931 23.50 4.95 -22.88
CA ASN A 931 22.91 4.00 -21.92
C ASN A 931 21.62 4.52 -21.27
N SER A 932 21.31 5.82 -21.43
CA SER A 932 20.09 6.41 -20.88
C SER A 932 18.92 6.18 -21.82
N ILE A 933 17.90 5.49 -21.31
CA ILE A 933 16.61 5.32 -22.03
C ILE A 933 15.91 6.67 -22.12
N THR A 934 15.83 7.39 -21.01
CA THR A 934 15.29 8.76 -20.96
C THR A 934 16.01 9.68 -21.94
N GLY A 935 17.36 9.59 -22.01
CA GLY A 935 18.16 10.40 -22.91
C GLY A 935 17.80 10.21 -24.40
N ARG A 936 17.42 9.01 -24.81
CA ARG A 936 16.97 8.75 -26.20
C ARG A 936 15.70 9.51 -26.56
N PHE A 937 14.70 9.52 -25.67
CA PHE A 937 13.46 10.28 -25.87
C PHE A 937 13.71 11.79 -25.76
N LEU A 938 14.53 12.21 -24.81
CA LEU A 938 14.91 13.60 -24.62
C LEU A 938 15.64 14.18 -25.84
N LYS A 939 16.48 13.39 -26.49
CA LYS A 939 17.17 13.79 -27.71
C LYS A 939 16.21 14.15 -28.83
N LYS A 940 15.11 13.38 -28.96
CA LYS A 940 14.05 13.67 -29.94
C LYS A 940 13.35 14.99 -29.61
N GLU A 941 12.95 15.20 -28.36
CA GLU A 941 12.27 16.41 -27.91
C GLU A 941 13.15 17.68 -28.04
N LEU A 942 14.46 17.58 -27.75
CA LEU A 942 15.40 18.68 -27.90
C LEU A 942 15.73 18.99 -29.37
N SER A 943 15.60 18.04 -30.29
CA SER A 943 15.84 18.23 -31.74
C SER A 943 14.64 18.82 -32.49
N GLU A 944 13.45 18.75 -31.92
CA GLU A 944 12.22 19.32 -32.49
C GLU A 944 12.09 20.83 -32.14
N LYS A 945 13.18 21.65 -32.37
CA LYS A 945 13.19 23.10 -32.10
C LYS A 945 12.20 23.87 -33.00
#